data_30b55b140fa287510aa58bdd11ac1ece
#
_entry.id   30b55b140fa287510aa58bdd11ac1ece
#
_cell.length_a   1.000
_cell.length_b   1.000
_cell.length_c   1.000
_cell.angle_alpha   90.00
_cell.angle_beta   90.00
_cell.angle_gamma   90.00
#
_symmetry.space_group_name_H-M   'P 1'
#
loop_
_entity.id
_entity.type
_entity.pdbx_description
1 polymer ?
#
loop_
_entity_poly.entity_id
_entity_poly.type
_entity_poly.pdbx_seq_one_letter_code
_entity_poly.pdbx_strand_id
1 'polypeptide(L)'
;MIRRNVLVLPLLMVACVLGLACNVHAEEEYPLENMPMPAHVERGQGEFGVDGSFGVALEGYREPRLERARQRFLDRLSQETGIPLWRAAVENKANFTIRTAGASKAVQQLGEDESYHLAITTTSVQLTASNPLGVLRGLDTFLQLVRITPRGFSVPVVVIDDNPRFPWRGLLIDSGHRFIPVPDVERNLDGMETVKLNVFHWRFADDQGFHIESKRYPLLQKKGSGGFYYTQEEVREVITYARDRGIRVVPEFDMPCHTRSWFAGYPELASGPDPKQSSAIDPTRETTYTFLAGFLGEMSSLFPDAYMHTGGDECDMKEWEGNARIHAFMEAHGIKDGAALQARFTARVQKIVAGDRKIMMGWDEVLGPDTPKDVVIESWRGPASLAEAARQGNRGVLSSGYYIDLNQSAAEHYLVDPLGENAATLTPEQKTRVLGGEATMWTDIVSHENMDNRIWPRTAAIAERLWSPEEVRDVDSMYRRLQVVSQRLEYDGLRHRIITEEMLERMSGDPDPVALRVLASVVQPPRMYERQQLRNFSDFTPLNQMDDAVPPESETAREFHEMAKRIAGGQGTPEDWQRAREWLVLWRDNDAKLQPLLARSFLTKDLAPVSRNLSQVAEIGLHALDDLQQHRAVSREVRERNIEFLKSAGKPQAVLLLMVAPSVELLVEATSTR
;
A
#
# COMPACT_ATOMS: atom_id res chain seq x y z
N MET A 1 -47.12 10.54 -96.30
CA MET A 1 -46.33 9.36 -96.66
C MET A 1 -45.22 9.28 -95.64
N ILE A 2 -44.91 8.10 -95.20
CA ILE A 2 -43.95 7.68 -94.22
C ILE A 2 -44.47 7.69 -92.78
N ARG A 3 -44.95 6.51 -92.35
CA ARG A 3 -45.26 6.13 -91.00
C ARG A 3 -44.02 5.94 -90.21
N ARG A 4 -43.91 6.51 -89.00
CA ARG A 4 -42.92 6.16 -87.99
C ARG A 4 -43.63 5.45 -86.85
N ASN A 5 -43.29 4.15 -86.67
CA ASN A 5 -43.66 3.36 -85.52
C ASN A 5 -42.89 3.84 -84.27
N VAL A 6 -43.59 4.16 -83.22
CA VAL A 6 -43.01 4.44 -81.90
C VAL A 6 -43.22 3.17 -81.06
N LEU A 7 -42.12 2.55 -80.69
CA LEU A 7 -42.07 1.46 -79.73
C LEU A 7 -42.15 2.06 -78.31
N VAL A 8 -43.15 1.66 -77.58
CA VAL A 8 -43.28 2.00 -76.16
C VAL A 8 -42.64 0.91 -75.33
N LEU A 9 -41.57 1.24 -74.64
CA LEU A 9 -40.92 0.40 -73.62
C LEU A 9 -41.49 0.71 -72.24
N PRO A 10 -41.91 -0.25 -71.41
CA PRO A 10 -42.37 0.05 -70.05
C PRO A 10 -41.16 0.21 -69.14
N LEU A 11 -41.09 1.36 -68.43
CA LEU A 11 -40.15 1.67 -67.36
C LEU A 11 -40.51 0.84 -66.13
N LEU A 12 -39.65 -0.13 -65.76
CA LEU A 12 -39.73 -0.76 -64.44
C LEU A 12 -39.02 0.17 -63.45
N MET A 13 -39.82 0.78 -62.53
CA MET A 13 -39.31 1.45 -61.37
C MET A 13 -38.80 0.40 -60.33
N VAL A 14 -37.46 0.25 -60.21
CA VAL A 14 -36.87 -0.41 -59.05
C VAL A 14 -36.73 0.61 -57.94
N ALA A 15 -37.58 0.51 -56.93
CA ALA A 15 -37.44 1.26 -55.68
C ALA A 15 -36.30 0.65 -54.86
N CYS A 16 -35.10 1.28 -54.89
CA CYS A 16 -34.06 1.03 -53.92
C CYS A 16 -34.48 1.60 -52.56
N VAL A 17 -34.97 0.73 -51.67
CA VAL A 17 -35.06 1.03 -50.25
C VAL A 17 -33.63 0.97 -49.70
N LEU A 18 -32.98 2.12 -49.60
CA LEU A 18 -31.79 2.30 -48.78
C LEU A 18 -32.21 2.18 -47.31
N GLY A 19 -32.15 0.97 -46.77
CA GLY A 19 -32.15 0.74 -45.35
C GLY A 19 -30.87 1.43 -44.74
N LEU A 20 -31.07 2.59 -44.16
CA LEU A 20 -30.13 3.12 -43.18
C LEU A 20 -30.09 2.12 -42.00
N ALA A 21 -29.18 1.16 -42.06
CA ALA A 21 -28.75 0.44 -40.89
C ALA A 21 -28.06 1.50 -40.02
N CYS A 22 -28.77 2.06 -39.03
CA CYS A 22 -28.15 2.64 -37.87
C CYS A 22 -27.28 1.52 -37.26
N ASN A 23 -26.00 1.54 -37.51
CA ASN A 23 -25.06 0.87 -36.66
C ASN A 23 -25.21 1.54 -35.29
N VAL A 24 -26.08 0.99 -34.46
CA VAL A 24 -25.97 1.15 -33.02
C VAL A 24 -24.62 0.51 -32.70
N HIS A 25 -23.57 1.33 -32.61
CA HIS A 25 -22.38 0.90 -31.93
C HIS A 25 -22.87 0.48 -30.56
N ALA A 26 -22.80 -0.81 -30.26
CA ALA A 26 -22.85 -1.27 -28.89
C ALA A 26 -21.81 -0.39 -28.15
N GLU A 27 -22.29 0.46 -27.23
CA GLU A 27 -21.37 1.20 -26.36
C GLU A 27 -20.45 0.13 -25.76
N GLU A 28 -19.16 0.21 -26.04
CA GLU A 28 -18.18 -0.67 -25.41
C GLU A 28 -18.39 -0.55 -23.91
N GLU A 29 -18.72 -1.65 -23.29
CA GLU A 29 -18.98 -1.72 -21.85
C GLU A 29 -17.64 -1.53 -21.13
N TYR A 30 -17.31 -0.29 -20.78
CA TYR A 30 -16.08 0.04 -20.08
C TYR A 30 -16.04 -0.72 -18.75
N PRO A 31 -14.95 -1.43 -18.43
CA PRO A 31 -14.83 -2.14 -17.15
C PRO A 31 -14.91 -1.13 -15.99
N LEU A 32 -15.42 -1.57 -14.84
CA LEU A 32 -15.30 -0.78 -13.61
C LEU A 32 -13.85 -0.79 -13.17
N GLU A 33 -13.34 0.39 -12.80
CA GLU A 33 -11.95 0.60 -12.41
C GLU A 33 -11.81 0.94 -10.92
N ASN A 34 -12.86 0.64 -10.14
CA ASN A 34 -12.82 0.82 -8.69
C ASN A 34 -11.78 -0.09 -8.02
N MET A 35 -11.10 0.46 -7.04
CA MET A 35 -10.18 -0.28 -6.17
C MET A 35 -10.26 0.30 -4.76
N PRO A 36 -10.81 -0.44 -3.79
CA PRO A 36 -11.34 -1.82 -3.88
C PRO A 36 -12.58 -1.98 -4.75
N MET A 37 -12.70 -3.16 -5.40
CA MET A 37 -13.92 -3.55 -6.12
C MET A 37 -15.09 -3.72 -5.14
N PRO A 38 -16.27 -3.13 -5.43
CA PRO A 38 -17.46 -3.32 -4.60
C PRO A 38 -17.96 -4.77 -4.58
N ALA A 39 -18.65 -5.13 -3.49
CA ALA A 39 -19.15 -6.49 -3.28
C ALA A 39 -20.22 -6.90 -4.30
N HIS A 40 -21.12 -5.99 -4.66
CA HIS A 40 -22.17 -6.23 -5.65
C HIS A 40 -22.38 -5.00 -6.52
N VAL A 41 -22.47 -5.23 -7.85
CA VAL A 41 -22.66 -4.17 -8.84
C VAL A 41 -23.67 -4.60 -9.90
N GLU A 42 -24.73 -3.83 -10.06
CA GLU A 42 -25.69 -3.95 -11.16
C GLU A 42 -25.51 -2.77 -12.12
N ARG A 43 -25.19 -3.05 -13.38
CA ARG A 43 -25.01 -2.01 -14.41
C ARG A 43 -26.31 -1.68 -15.09
N GLY A 44 -26.56 -0.37 -15.26
CA GLY A 44 -27.63 0.16 -16.09
C GLY A 44 -27.10 0.70 -17.42
N GLN A 45 -27.97 1.27 -18.23
CA GLN A 45 -27.61 1.93 -19.47
C GLN A 45 -27.52 3.45 -19.31
N GLY A 46 -26.53 4.06 -19.98
CA GLY A 46 -26.32 5.50 -19.98
C GLY A 46 -25.38 5.99 -18.89
N GLU A 47 -25.28 7.30 -18.77
CA GLU A 47 -24.34 7.99 -17.89
C GLU A 47 -25.03 9.17 -17.19
N PHE A 48 -24.60 9.47 -15.99
CA PHE A 48 -24.91 10.69 -15.26
C PHE A 48 -23.79 11.72 -15.51
N GLY A 49 -24.13 12.89 -16.05
CA GLY A 49 -23.16 13.95 -16.32
C GLY A 49 -22.71 14.67 -15.03
N VAL A 50 -21.42 14.93 -14.91
CA VAL A 50 -20.82 15.74 -13.84
C VAL A 50 -20.39 17.07 -14.44
N ASP A 51 -21.08 18.14 -14.09
CA ASP A 51 -20.85 19.51 -14.60
C ASP A 51 -21.05 20.55 -13.50
N GLY A 52 -21.02 21.82 -13.84
CA GLY A 52 -21.18 22.94 -12.90
C GLY A 52 -22.57 23.04 -12.21
N SER A 53 -23.54 22.19 -12.60
CA SER A 53 -24.84 22.05 -11.94
C SER A 53 -24.86 20.97 -10.85
N PHE A 54 -23.75 20.23 -10.69
CA PHE A 54 -23.62 19.16 -9.70
C PHE A 54 -23.79 19.71 -8.27
N GLY A 55 -24.68 19.14 -7.48
CA GLY A 55 -24.96 19.59 -6.13
C GLY A 55 -25.26 18.42 -5.21
N VAL A 56 -24.83 18.51 -3.94
CA VAL A 56 -24.94 17.46 -2.93
C VAL A 56 -25.78 17.90 -1.76
N ALA A 57 -26.85 17.17 -1.44
CA ALA A 57 -27.69 17.35 -0.26
C ALA A 57 -27.46 16.23 0.77
N LEU A 58 -27.46 16.60 2.05
CA LEU A 58 -27.49 15.66 3.16
C LEU A 58 -28.92 15.53 3.68
N GLU A 59 -29.41 14.30 3.88
CA GLU A 59 -30.71 13.99 4.45
C GLU A 59 -30.60 13.01 5.62
N GLY A 60 -31.60 13.03 6.50
CA GLY A 60 -31.65 12.18 7.68
C GLY A 60 -30.73 12.68 8.81
N TYR A 61 -29.91 11.77 9.36
CA TYR A 61 -29.00 12.12 10.43
C TYR A 61 -27.88 13.05 9.94
N ARG A 62 -27.55 14.06 10.72
CA ARG A 62 -26.50 15.05 10.43
C ARG A 62 -25.51 15.20 11.58
N GLU A 63 -24.26 15.29 11.26
CA GLU A 63 -23.19 15.62 12.21
C GLU A 63 -22.05 16.40 11.49
N PRO A 64 -21.18 17.13 12.21
CA PRO A 64 -20.10 17.92 11.59
C PRO A 64 -19.16 17.10 10.70
N ARG A 65 -18.94 15.80 10.99
CA ARG A 65 -18.12 14.93 10.17
C ARG A 65 -18.70 14.76 8.76
N LEU A 66 -20.02 14.58 8.62
CA LEU A 66 -20.68 14.48 7.32
C LEU A 66 -20.59 15.77 6.51
N GLU A 67 -20.69 16.93 7.16
CA GLU A 67 -20.51 18.23 6.49
C GLU A 67 -19.07 18.39 5.97
N ARG A 68 -18.06 18.01 6.79
CA ARG A 68 -16.66 18.02 6.35
C ARG A 68 -16.40 16.98 5.25
N ALA A 69 -16.99 15.80 5.33
CA ALA A 69 -16.89 14.78 4.28
C ALA A 69 -17.48 15.25 2.95
N ARG A 70 -18.68 15.89 2.98
CA ARG A 70 -19.27 16.50 1.79
C ARG A 70 -18.35 17.56 1.18
N GLN A 71 -17.72 18.40 2.01
CA GLN A 71 -16.80 19.44 1.53
C GLN A 71 -15.57 18.80 0.89
N ARG A 72 -14.90 17.85 1.57
CA ARG A 72 -13.75 17.13 0.99
C ARG A 72 -14.09 16.44 -0.34
N PHE A 73 -15.25 15.80 -0.39
CA PHE A 73 -15.75 15.17 -1.62
C PHE A 73 -15.88 16.17 -2.78
N LEU A 74 -16.47 17.35 -2.54
CA LEU A 74 -16.60 18.39 -3.56
C LEU A 74 -15.25 18.98 -3.97
N ASP A 75 -14.33 19.16 -3.03
CA ASP A 75 -12.98 19.65 -3.27
C ASP A 75 -12.18 18.65 -4.14
N ARG A 76 -12.24 17.35 -3.81
CA ARG A 76 -11.63 16.28 -4.61
C ARG A 76 -12.23 16.20 -6.01
N LEU A 77 -13.56 16.22 -6.12
CA LEU A 77 -14.24 16.20 -7.41
C LEU A 77 -13.89 17.44 -8.26
N SER A 78 -13.77 18.61 -7.64
CA SER A 78 -13.30 19.83 -8.31
C SER A 78 -11.87 19.69 -8.80
N GLN A 79 -10.99 19.09 -8.03
CA GLN A 79 -9.59 18.89 -8.37
C GLN A 79 -9.42 17.87 -9.51
N GLU A 80 -10.17 16.78 -9.49
CA GLU A 80 -10.14 15.76 -10.55
C GLU A 80 -10.71 16.27 -11.88
N THR A 81 -11.74 17.13 -11.83
CA THR A 81 -12.48 17.56 -13.03
C THR A 81 -12.13 18.97 -13.52
N GLY A 82 -11.51 19.80 -12.68
CA GLY A 82 -11.34 21.22 -12.95
C GLY A 82 -12.64 22.03 -12.86
N ILE A 83 -13.77 21.42 -12.50
CA ILE A 83 -15.07 22.09 -12.36
C ILE A 83 -15.12 22.79 -11.00
N PRO A 84 -15.41 24.11 -10.93
CA PRO A 84 -15.45 24.84 -9.66
C PRO A 84 -16.73 24.53 -8.88
N LEU A 85 -16.73 23.47 -8.05
CA LEU A 85 -17.88 22.97 -7.29
C LEU A 85 -18.05 23.60 -5.91
N TRP A 86 -17.24 24.59 -5.55
CA TRP A 86 -17.30 25.26 -4.23
C TRP A 86 -18.64 25.94 -3.90
N ARG A 87 -19.53 26.16 -4.90
CA ARG A 87 -20.91 26.64 -4.73
C ARG A 87 -21.94 25.51 -4.73
N ALA A 88 -21.56 24.28 -4.99
CA ALA A 88 -22.48 23.16 -5.19
C ALA A 88 -23.16 22.65 -3.89
N ALA A 89 -22.80 23.21 -2.74
CA ALA A 89 -23.43 22.89 -1.46
C ALA A 89 -24.86 23.46 -1.28
N VAL A 90 -25.46 23.99 -2.35
CA VAL A 90 -26.83 24.55 -2.27
C VAL A 90 -27.85 23.45 -2.38
N GLU A 91 -28.45 23.06 -1.25
CA GLU A 91 -29.36 21.91 -1.09
C GLU A 91 -30.57 21.93 -2.04
N ASN A 92 -31.06 23.10 -2.44
CA ASN A 92 -32.30 23.24 -3.22
C ASN A 92 -32.20 22.82 -4.71
N LYS A 93 -31.00 22.43 -5.20
CA LYS A 93 -30.76 21.99 -6.57
C LYS A 93 -29.90 20.74 -6.64
N ALA A 94 -29.79 20.00 -5.52
CA ALA A 94 -28.96 18.82 -5.46
C ALA A 94 -29.49 17.70 -6.37
N ASN A 95 -28.59 17.19 -7.20
CA ASN A 95 -28.83 15.99 -8.01
C ASN A 95 -28.09 14.76 -7.42
N PHE A 96 -27.34 14.94 -6.33
CA PHE A 96 -26.79 13.90 -5.49
C PHE A 96 -27.35 14.05 -4.06
N THR A 97 -28.08 13.04 -3.59
CA THR A 97 -28.66 13.00 -2.24
C THR A 97 -27.97 11.93 -1.42
N ILE A 98 -27.45 12.33 -0.26
CA ILE A 98 -26.84 11.43 0.74
C ILE A 98 -27.80 11.29 1.90
N ARG A 99 -28.28 10.07 2.17
CA ARG A 99 -29.19 9.75 3.27
C ARG A 99 -28.48 8.89 4.31
N THR A 100 -28.37 9.42 5.54
CA THR A 100 -27.79 8.72 6.68
C THR A 100 -28.89 8.38 7.69
N ALA A 101 -29.00 7.11 8.09
CA ALA A 101 -30.10 6.66 8.96
C ALA A 101 -29.87 7.05 10.43
N GLY A 102 -28.62 7.02 10.91
CA GLY A 102 -28.31 7.28 12.32
C GLY A 102 -26.84 7.64 12.57
N ALA A 103 -26.48 7.79 13.85
CA ALA A 103 -25.12 8.08 14.29
C ALA A 103 -24.23 6.83 14.25
N SER A 104 -22.92 7.01 14.03
CA SER A 104 -21.89 6.06 14.42
C SER A 104 -21.54 6.20 15.90
N LYS A 105 -20.70 5.30 16.43
CA LYS A 105 -20.19 5.44 17.81
C LYS A 105 -19.35 6.71 17.96
N ALA A 106 -19.37 7.31 19.14
CA ALA A 106 -18.59 8.51 19.45
C ALA A 106 -17.07 8.27 19.27
N VAL A 107 -16.60 7.09 19.71
CA VAL A 107 -15.30 6.52 19.35
C VAL A 107 -15.60 5.33 18.43
N GLN A 108 -15.05 5.36 17.23
CA GLN A 108 -15.24 4.30 16.24
C GLN A 108 -14.78 2.95 16.80
N GLN A 109 -15.55 1.91 16.59
CA GLN A 109 -15.27 0.57 17.08
C GLN A 109 -15.00 -0.40 15.93
N LEU A 110 -14.25 -1.45 16.22
CA LEU A 110 -14.04 -2.54 15.27
C LEU A 110 -15.38 -3.22 14.94
N GLY A 111 -15.62 -3.44 13.64
CA GLY A 111 -16.85 -4.09 13.16
C GLY A 111 -18.09 -3.19 13.17
N GLU A 112 -17.93 -1.87 13.31
CA GLU A 112 -19.00 -0.92 13.02
C GLU A 112 -19.40 -1.04 11.55
N ASP A 113 -20.69 -0.86 11.24
CA ASP A 113 -21.22 -1.00 9.89
C ASP A 113 -20.63 0.07 8.96
N GLU A 114 -19.94 -0.36 7.91
CA GLU A 114 -19.37 0.48 6.86
C GLU A 114 -20.09 0.26 5.50
N SER A 115 -21.21 -0.47 5.52
CA SER A 115 -21.97 -0.75 4.31
C SER A 115 -22.69 0.49 3.76
N TYR A 116 -22.89 0.50 2.45
CA TYR A 116 -23.64 1.55 1.76
C TYR A 116 -24.35 0.99 0.52
N HIS A 117 -25.39 1.71 0.11
CA HIS A 117 -26.09 1.54 -1.16
C HIS A 117 -25.95 2.82 -1.98
N LEU A 118 -25.40 2.69 -3.20
CA LEU A 118 -25.19 3.79 -4.14
C LEU A 118 -25.96 3.50 -5.44
N ALA A 119 -27.01 4.29 -5.72
CA ALA A 119 -27.81 4.17 -6.94
C ALA A 119 -27.59 5.41 -7.82
N ILE A 120 -27.11 5.19 -9.05
CA ILE A 120 -26.87 6.23 -10.06
C ILE A 120 -27.79 6.01 -11.24
N THR A 121 -28.59 7.02 -11.56
CA THR A 121 -29.43 7.10 -12.75
C THR A 121 -28.86 8.14 -13.72
N THR A 122 -29.45 8.33 -14.87
CA THR A 122 -29.05 9.39 -15.82
C THR A 122 -29.31 10.82 -15.31
N THR A 123 -30.07 10.99 -14.23
CA THR A 123 -30.50 12.32 -13.73
C THR A 123 -30.26 12.54 -12.24
N SER A 124 -29.96 11.50 -11.49
CA SER A 124 -29.79 11.61 -10.04
C SER A 124 -28.87 10.54 -9.48
N VAL A 125 -28.26 10.86 -8.34
CA VAL A 125 -27.45 9.97 -7.53
C VAL A 125 -28.05 9.89 -6.13
N GLN A 126 -28.14 8.67 -5.58
CA GLN A 126 -28.56 8.44 -4.20
C GLN A 126 -27.54 7.57 -3.49
N LEU A 127 -26.99 8.06 -2.39
CA LEU A 127 -26.14 7.31 -1.48
C LEU A 127 -26.89 7.14 -0.16
N THR A 128 -27.09 5.90 0.26
CA THR A 128 -27.77 5.57 1.52
C THR A 128 -26.85 4.71 2.39
N ALA A 129 -26.74 5.04 3.67
CA ALA A 129 -25.98 4.28 4.64
C ALA A 129 -26.64 4.30 6.03
N SER A 130 -26.38 3.28 6.84
CA SER A 130 -26.88 3.18 8.21
C SER A 130 -26.32 4.27 9.13
N ASN A 131 -25.07 4.68 8.88
CA ASN A 131 -24.31 5.63 9.67
C ASN A 131 -23.27 6.38 8.82
N PRO A 132 -22.56 7.39 9.35
CA PRO A 132 -21.56 8.18 8.65
C PRO A 132 -20.41 7.39 8.01
N LEU A 133 -20.02 6.23 8.54
CA LEU A 133 -18.89 5.46 8.01
C LEU A 133 -19.22 4.92 6.60
N GLY A 134 -20.42 4.34 6.42
CA GLY A 134 -20.86 3.90 5.09
C GLY A 134 -20.96 5.05 4.09
N VAL A 135 -21.34 6.26 4.53
CA VAL A 135 -21.35 7.45 3.67
C VAL A 135 -19.93 7.76 3.17
N LEU A 136 -18.92 7.77 4.04
CA LEU A 136 -17.52 8.01 3.64
C LEU A 136 -17.10 7.02 2.53
N ARG A 137 -17.34 5.71 2.74
CA ARG A 137 -16.98 4.66 1.78
C ARG A 137 -17.71 4.79 0.44
N GLY A 138 -18.99 5.21 0.47
CA GLY A 138 -19.78 5.45 -0.73
C GLY A 138 -19.33 6.68 -1.53
N LEU A 139 -18.88 7.74 -0.87
CA LEU A 139 -18.32 8.93 -1.50
C LEU A 139 -17.01 8.61 -2.24
N ASP A 140 -16.10 7.83 -1.63
CA ASP A 140 -14.88 7.39 -2.28
C ASP A 140 -15.17 6.51 -3.50
N THR A 141 -16.21 5.64 -3.40
CA THR A 141 -16.64 4.84 -4.56
C THR A 141 -17.16 5.70 -5.69
N PHE A 142 -17.96 6.74 -5.39
CA PHE A 142 -18.46 7.65 -6.44
C PHE A 142 -17.31 8.38 -7.13
N LEU A 143 -16.34 8.92 -6.40
CA LEU A 143 -15.15 9.57 -6.98
C LEU A 143 -14.44 8.64 -7.96
N GLN A 144 -14.25 7.38 -7.59
CA GLN A 144 -13.59 6.40 -8.44
C GLN A 144 -14.39 6.01 -9.69
N LEU A 145 -15.69 6.31 -9.78
CA LEU A 145 -16.51 6.11 -10.97
C LEU A 145 -16.44 7.27 -11.96
N VAL A 146 -15.93 8.42 -11.56
CA VAL A 146 -15.82 9.60 -12.43
C VAL A 146 -14.82 9.35 -13.55
N ARG A 147 -15.24 9.60 -14.78
CA ARG A 147 -14.42 9.42 -15.98
C ARG A 147 -14.60 10.56 -16.96
N ILE A 148 -13.59 10.78 -17.79
CA ILE A 148 -13.67 11.70 -18.91
C ILE A 148 -14.27 10.98 -20.12
N THR A 149 -15.20 11.66 -20.81
CA THR A 149 -15.83 11.17 -22.04
C THR A 149 -15.78 12.25 -23.10
N PRO A 150 -16.08 11.97 -24.39
CA PRO A 150 -16.18 13.00 -25.41
C PRO A 150 -17.26 14.08 -25.13
N ARG A 151 -18.17 13.84 -24.19
CA ARG A 151 -19.24 14.76 -23.77
C ARG A 151 -18.91 15.53 -22.49
N GLY A 152 -17.80 15.25 -21.82
CA GLY A 152 -17.40 15.84 -20.54
C GLY A 152 -17.16 14.78 -19.48
N PHE A 153 -17.24 15.16 -18.21
CA PHE A 153 -17.13 14.21 -17.10
C PHE A 153 -18.46 13.52 -16.85
N SER A 154 -18.42 12.22 -16.58
CA SER A 154 -19.60 11.44 -16.28
C SER A 154 -19.28 10.26 -15.34
N VAL A 155 -20.34 9.69 -14.77
CA VAL A 155 -20.30 8.41 -14.05
C VAL A 155 -21.30 7.44 -14.70
N PRO A 156 -21.01 6.13 -14.78
CA PRO A 156 -21.93 5.16 -15.37
C PRO A 156 -23.20 5.02 -14.53
N VAL A 157 -24.32 4.68 -15.17
CA VAL A 157 -25.53 4.26 -14.47
C VAL A 157 -25.29 2.92 -13.84
N VAL A 158 -25.28 2.86 -12.50
CA VAL A 158 -25.04 1.63 -11.74
C VAL A 158 -25.81 1.64 -10.41
N VAL A 159 -26.06 0.45 -9.87
CA VAL A 159 -26.46 0.24 -8.47
C VAL A 159 -25.38 -0.58 -7.80
N ILE A 160 -24.89 -0.10 -6.67
CA ILE A 160 -23.82 -0.73 -5.90
C ILE A 160 -24.32 -0.96 -4.48
N ASP A 161 -24.25 -2.23 -4.04
CA ASP A 161 -24.38 -2.63 -2.63
C ASP A 161 -23.01 -3.14 -2.16
N ASP A 162 -22.43 -2.48 -1.19
CA ASP A 162 -21.05 -2.73 -0.81
C ASP A 162 -20.85 -2.77 0.71
N ASN A 163 -19.91 -3.63 1.13
CA ASN A 163 -19.49 -3.80 2.52
C ASN A 163 -18.11 -4.46 2.59
N PRO A 164 -17.35 -4.23 3.65
CA PRO A 164 -16.02 -4.85 3.80
C PRO A 164 -16.09 -6.34 4.12
N ARG A 165 -15.16 -7.12 3.56
CA ARG A 165 -14.93 -8.53 3.89
C ARG A 165 -14.36 -8.70 5.29
N PHE A 166 -13.42 -7.84 5.68
CA PHE A 166 -12.76 -7.87 6.98
C PHE A 166 -12.97 -6.56 7.76
N PRO A 167 -13.20 -6.66 9.09
CA PRO A 167 -13.36 -5.47 9.93
C PRO A 167 -12.04 -4.73 10.22
N TRP A 168 -10.88 -5.37 10.10
CA TRP A 168 -9.55 -4.76 10.27
C TRP A 168 -8.83 -4.67 8.94
N ARG A 169 -8.56 -3.47 8.49
CA ARG A 169 -7.85 -3.16 7.25
C ARG A 169 -6.85 -2.06 7.56
N GLY A 170 -5.64 -2.49 7.96
CA GLY A 170 -4.65 -1.62 8.59
C GLY A 170 -3.54 -1.16 7.64
N LEU A 171 -2.93 -0.05 8.05
CA LEU A 171 -1.61 0.40 7.62
C LEU A 171 -0.83 0.81 8.86
N LEU A 172 0.27 0.12 9.14
CA LEU A 172 1.27 0.53 10.11
C LEU A 172 2.24 1.51 9.44
N ILE A 173 2.51 2.63 10.12
CA ILE A 173 3.66 3.49 9.83
C ILE A 173 4.54 3.54 11.08
N ASP A 174 5.76 3.11 10.90
CA ASP A 174 6.79 3.18 11.91
C ASP A 174 7.39 4.59 11.96
N SER A 175 7.33 5.20 13.12
CA SER A 175 8.01 6.47 13.43
C SER A 175 9.13 6.28 14.46
N GLY A 176 9.37 5.05 14.94
CA GLY A 176 10.38 4.75 15.95
C GLY A 176 11.79 4.71 15.39
N HIS A 177 12.00 4.10 14.22
CA HIS A 177 13.29 4.09 13.55
C HIS A 177 13.65 5.45 12.96
N ARG A 178 12.70 6.08 12.22
CA ARG A 178 12.88 7.43 11.67
C ARG A 178 11.61 8.26 11.89
N PHE A 179 11.80 9.48 12.35
CA PHE A 179 10.67 10.39 12.57
C PHE A 179 9.95 10.74 11.25
N ILE A 180 8.62 10.63 11.24
CA ILE A 180 7.75 10.98 10.12
C ILE A 180 6.96 12.24 10.48
N PRO A 181 7.10 13.37 9.76
CA PRO A 181 6.36 14.60 10.05
C PRO A 181 4.84 14.44 9.94
N VAL A 182 4.07 15.17 10.74
CA VAL A 182 2.60 15.14 10.75
C VAL A 182 1.98 15.31 9.35
N PRO A 183 2.43 16.25 8.49
CA PRO A 183 1.86 16.39 7.15
C PRO A 183 2.01 15.13 6.28
N ASP A 184 3.09 14.36 6.48
CA ASP A 184 3.30 13.11 5.75
C ASP A 184 2.39 11.99 6.28
N VAL A 185 2.13 11.97 7.59
CA VAL A 185 1.13 11.07 8.21
C VAL A 185 -0.26 11.39 7.69
N GLU A 186 -0.68 12.67 7.71
CA GLU A 186 -2.01 13.11 7.27
C GLU A 186 -2.24 12.81 5.78
N ARG A 187 -1.24 13.02 4.93
CA ARG A 187 -1.29 12.67 3.51
C ARG A 187 -1.52 11.18 3.30
N ASN A 188 -0.88 10.32 4.08
CA ASN A 188 -1.11 8.88 4.00
C ASN A 188 -2.50 8.47 4.53
N LEU A 189 -3.07 9.20 5.51
CA LEU A 189 -4.45 9.01 5.94
C LEU A 189 -5.45 9.37 4.82
N ASP A 190 -5.16 10.34 3.96
CA ASP A 190 -5.95 10.63 2.76
C ASP A 190 -5.93 9.45 1.78
N GLY A 191 -4.75 8.88 1.52
CA GLY A 191 -4.64 7.68 0.70
C GLY A 191 -5.38 6.47 1.30
N MET A 192 -5.33 6.30 2.62
CA MET A 192 -6.08 5.25 3.32
C MET A 192 -7.60 5.41 3.16
N GLU A 193 -8.14 6.64 3.26
CA GLU A 193 -9.56 6.94 3.01
C GLU A 193 -9.96 6.48 1.61
N THR A 194 -9.20 6.89 0.59
CA THR A 194 -9.46 6.61 -0.83
C THR A 194 -9.57 5.11 -1.14
N VAL A 195 -8.77 4.27 -0.49
CA VAL A 195 -8.78 2.81 -0.67
C VAL A 195 -9.51 2.06 0.46
N LYS A 196 -10.28 2.75 1.30
CA LYS A 196 -11.14 2.19 2.36
C LYS A 196 -10.39 1.41 3.45
N LEU A 197 -9.12 1.72 3.71
CA LEU A 197 -8.45 1.28 4.93
C LEU A 197 -9.05 2.01 6.15
N ASN A 198 -9.10 1.33 7.32
CA ASN A 198 -9.82 1.85 8.49
C ASN A 198 -9.04 1.81 9.80
N VAL A 199 -7.80 1.34 9.79
CA VAL A 199 -6.93 1.32 10.98
C VAL A 199 -5.56 1.89 10.59
N PHE A 200 -5.18 2.96 11.26
CA PHE A 200 -3.84 3.50 11.25
C PHE A 200 -3.10 3.00 12.50
N HIS A 201 -2.18 2.09 12.34
CA HIS A 201 -1.30 1.60 13.38
C HIS A 201 -0.06 2.49 13.43
N TRP A 202 0.14 3.18 14.54
CA TRP A 202 1.20 4.19 14.65
C TRP A 202 2.22 3.78 15.70
N ARG A 203 3.40 3.34 15.25
CA ARG A 203 4.52 2.94 16.11
C ARG A 203 5.36 4.17 16.45
N PHE A 204 5.51 4.46 17.74
CA PHE A 204 6.12 5.69 18.24
C PHE A 204 7.54 5.52 18.77
N ALA A 205 7.97 4.30 19.08
CA ALA A 205 9.24 4.05 19.74
C ALA A 205 9.90 2.77 19.25
N ASP A 206 11.21 2.84 19.11
CA ASP A 206 12.11 1.74 18.85
C ASP A 206 13.47 2.01 19.52
N ASP A 207 14.47 1.18 19.27
CA ASP A 207 15.85 1.37 19.75
C ASP A 207 16.45 2.71 19.33
N GLN A 208 16.09 3.21 18.13
CA GLN A 208 16.61 4.41 17.50
C GLN A 208 15.96 5.70 18.03
N GLY A 209 14.67 5.65 18.34
CA GLY A 209 13.98 6.85 18.75
C GLY A 209 12.73 6.63 19.60
N PHE A 210 12.40 7.65 20.41
CA PHE A 210 11.16 7.75 21.17
C PHE A 210 10.44 9.04 20.79
N HIS A 211 9.46 8.96 19.90
CA HIS A 211 8.95 10.11 19.16
C HIS A 211 7.55 10.59 19.57
N ILE A 212 7.14 10.42 20.82
CA ILE A 212 5.89 10.98 21.35
C ILE A 212 6.12 11.68 22.69
N GLU A 213 5.38 12.78 22.93
CA GLU A 213 5.44 13.52 24.20
C GLU A 213 4.80 12.71 25.33
N SER A 214 5.56 12.41 26.38
CA SER A 214 5.03 12.08 27.69
C SER A 214 5.22 13.26 28.63
N LYS A 215 4.14 13.76 29.21
CA LYS A 215 4.17 14.82 30.23
C LYS A 215 4.58 14.25 31.58
N ARG A 216 4.23 13.00 31.85
CA ARG A 216 4.58 12.29 33.08
C ARG A 216 6.04 11.87 33.11
N TYR A 217 6.58 11.43 31.97
CA TYR A 217 7.96 10.97 31.85
C TYR A 217 8.71 11.73 30.75
N PRO A 218 8.92 13.06 30.91
CA PRO A 218 9.38 13.92 29.82
C PRO A 218 10.80 13.65 29.34
N LEU A 219 11.61 12.86 30.06
CA LEU A 219 12.95 12.50 29.62
C LEU A 219 12.91 11.45 28.49
N LEU A 220 11.81 10.72 28.30
CA LEU A 220 11.64 9.80 27.17
C LEU A 220 11.90 10.53 25.85
N GLN A 221 11.05 11.50 25.49
CA GLN A 221 11.22 12.26 24.26
C GLN A 221 12.40 13.25 24.32
N LYS A 222 12.67 13.89 25.45
CA LYS A 222 13.76 14.88 25.54
C LYS A 222 15.15 14.27 25.35
N LYS A 223 15.33 12.98 25.62
CA LYS A 223 16.63 12.29 25.53
C LYS A 223 16.63 11.20 24.45
N GLY A 224 15.46 10.58 24.20
CA GLY A 224 15.35 9.45 23.27
C GLY A 224 14.96 9.83 21.85
N SER A 225 14.53 11.10 21.58
CA SER A 225 13.98 11.45 20.26
C SER A 225 14.97 12.14 19.31
N GLY A 226 16.18 12.49 19.76
CA GLY A 226 17.05 13.38 18.97
C GLY A 226 16.50 14.80 18.74
N GLY A 227 15.39 15.17 19.42
CA GLY A 227 14.71 16.45 19.28
C GLY A 227 13.46 16.42 18.39
N PHE A 228 13.16 15.28 17.76
CA PHE A 228 12.00 15.09 16.88
C PHE A 228 10.96 14.23 17.58
N TYR A 229 9.81 14.77 17.93
CA TYR A 229 8.72 14.02 18.53
C TYR A 229 7.40 14.74 18.31
N TYR A 230 6.30 14.00 18.35
CA TYR A 230 4.94 14.54 18.30
C TYR A 230 4.54 15.03 19.67
N THR A 231 4.04 16.25 19.75
CA THR A 231 3.34 16.74 20.94
C THR A 231 2.02 16.01 21.11
N GLN A 232 1.48 15.95 22.33
CA GLN A 232 0.15 15.37 22.53
C GLN A 232 -0.94 16.15 21.81
N GLU A 233 -0.72 17.41 21.45
CA GLU A 233 -1.65 18.21 20.66
C GLU A 233 -1.66 17.77 19.20
N GLU A 234 -0.50 17.64 18.57
CA GLU A 234 -0.37 17.09 17.22
C GLU A 234 -0.96 15.67 17.12
N VAL A 235 -0.74 14.82 18.14
CA VAL A 235 -1.37 13.49 18.17
C VAL A 235 -2.90 13.58 18.18
N ARG A 236 -3.50 14.51 18.95
CA ARG A 236 -4.95 14.71 18.94
C ARG A 236 -5.46 15.25 17.60
N GLU A 237 -4.70 16.12 16.96
CA GLU A 237 -5.01 16.61 15.60
C GLU A 237 -5.05 15.45 14.60
N VAL A 238 -4.02 14.60 14.57
CA VAL A 238 -3.98 13.41 13.72
C VAL A 238 -5.13 12.43 14.02
N ILE A 239 -5.43 12.18 15.31
CA ILE A 239 -6.57 11.33 15.69
C ILE A 239 -7.90 11.92 15.18
N THR A 240 -8.07 13.23 15.23
CA THR A 240 -9.26 13.91 14.73
C THR A 240 -9.33 13.86 13.20
N TYR A 241 -8.20 14.06 12.54
CA TYR A 241 -8.04 13.97 11.09
C TYR A 241 -8.39 12.57 10.57
N ALA A 242 -7.87 11.54 11.22
CA ALA A 242 -8.17 10.13 10.91
C ALA A 242 -9.65 9.80 11.14
N ARG A 243 -10.23 10.23 12.28
CA ARG A 243 -11.64 10.03 12.62
C ARG A 243 -12.58 10.60 11.55
N ASP A 244 -12.26 11.78 11.02
CA ASP A 244 -13.06 12.41 9.97
C ASP A 244 -13.08 11.61 8.67
N ARG A 245 -12.10 10.71 8.49
CA ARG A 245 -11.95 9.76 7.37
C ARG A 245 -12.42 8.34 7.67
N GLY A 246 -13.02 8.14 8.86
CA GLY A 246 -13.43 6.80 9.26
C GLY A 246 -12.26 5.86 9.56
N ILE A 247 -11.13 6.41 10.01
CA ILE A 247 -9.92 5.68 10.35
C ILE A 247 -9.70 5.74 11.85
N ARG A 248 -9.42 4.59 12.46
CA ARG A 248 -9.07 4.41 13.86
C ARG A 248 -7.56 4.54 14.00
N VAL A 249 -7.07 5.13 15.10
CA VAL A 249 -5.63 5.25 15.38
C VAL A 249 -5.28 4.35 16.56
N VAL A 250 -4.48 3.32 16.30
CA VAL A 250 -3.97 2.35 17.29
C VAL A 250 -2.51 2.66 17.55
N PRO A 251 -2.12 3.04 18.77
CA PRO A 251 -0.73 3.32 19.09
C PRO A 251 0.04 2.04 19.38
N GLU A 252 1.34 2.02 19.03
CA GLU A 252 2.27 1.00 19.46
C GLU A 252 3.42 1.59 20.30
N PHE A 253 3.69 0.91 21.41
CA PHE A 253 4.84 1.12 22.27
C PHE A 253 5.47 -0.24 22.57
N ASP A 254 6.47 -0.58 21.79
CA ASP A 254 7.08 -1.89 21.88
C ASP A 254 7.81 -2.10 23.21
N MET A 255 7.62 -3.28 23.78
CA MET A 255 8.24 -3.74 25.02
C MET A 255 8.09 -5.27 25.20
N PRO A 256 9.04 -5.95 25.84
CA PRO A 256 10.16 -5.42 26.63
C PRO A 256 11.42 -5.09 25.83
N CYS A 257 11.48 -5.46 24.54
CA CYS A 257 12.59 -5.20 23.64
C CYS A 257 12.30 -4.00 22.74
N HIS A 258 13.23 -3.61 21.85
CA HIS A 258 13.11 -2.38 21.05
C HIS A 258 12.98 -1.12 21.92
N THR A 259 13.65 -1.07 23.06
CA THR A 259 13.44 -0.06 24.10
C THR A 259 14.68 0.74 24.46
N ARG A 260 15.76 0.64 23.69
CA ARG A 260 17.04 1.35 23.97
C ARG A 260 16.85 2.85 24.06
N SER A 261 15.97 3.45 23.23
CA SER A 261 15.65 4.89 23.28
C SER A 261 15.06 5.32 24.62
N TRP A 262 14.32 4.43 25.33
CA TRP A 262 13.75 4.73 26.63
C TRP A 262 14.85 4.90 27.71
N PHE A 263 15.93 4.14 27.59
CA PHE A 263 17.03 4.14 28.55
C PHE A 263 17.88 5.41 28.49
N ALA A 264 17.81 6.16 27.40
CA ALA A 264 18.44 7.48 27.29
C ALA A 264 17.91 8.46 28.32
N GLY A 265 16.61 8.33 28.65
CA GLY A 265 15.94 9.15 29.66
C GLY A 265 15.83 8.49 31.04
N TYR A 266 15.65 7.18 31.07
CA TYR A 266 15.35 6.38 32.27
C TYR A 266 16.22 5.11 32.29
N PRO A 267 17.55 5.26 32.54
CA PRO A 267 18.50 4.15 32.48
C PRO A 267 18.20 3.01 33.48
N GLU A 268 17.46 3.31 34.56
CA GLU A 268 17.03 2.32 35.53
C GLU A 268 16.06 1.26 34.99
N LEU A 269 15.47 1.49 33.81
CA LEU A 269 14.61 0.48 33.16
C LEU A 269 15.41 -0.61 32.47
N ALA A 270 16.66 -0.35 32.12
CA ALA A 270 17.51 -1.29 31.39
C ALA A 270 17.79 -2.58 32.19
N SER A 271 17.78 -3.73 31.52
CA SER A 271 18.10 -5.02 32.11
C SER A 271 19.62 -5.22 32.23
N GLY A 272 20.40 -4.70 31.28
CA GLY A 272 21.84 -4.80 31.25
C GLY A 272 22.56 -3.83 32.20
N PRO A 273 23.85 -4.07 32.48
CA PRO A 273 24.66 -3.22 33.34
C PRO A 273 25.00 -1.86 32.69
N ASP A 274 25.07 -1.81 31.36
CA ASP A 274 25.22 -0.58 30.58
C ASP A 274 23.93 -0.32 29.81
N PRO A 275 23.14 0.71 30.17
CA PRO A 275 21.89 1.04 29.49
C PRO A 275 22.05 1.34 28.00
N LYS A 276 23.22 1.77 27.56
CA LYS A 276 23.48 2.05 26.12
C LYS A 276 23.67 0.78 25.29
N GLN A 277 23.98 -0.32 25.92
CA GLN A 277 24.16 -1.63 25.29
C GLN A 277 22.97 -2.56 25.55
N SER A 278 22.09 -2.21 26.47
CA SER A 278 20.90 -2.99 26.78
C SER A 278 19.87 -2.86 25.67
N SER A 279 19.25 -3.96 25.31
CA SER A 279 18.18 -4.02 24.29
C SER A 279 16.80 -4.25 24.91
N ALA A 280 16.74 -4.58 26.23
CA ALA A 280 15.51 -4.98 26.87
C ALA A 280 15.28 -4.31 28.24
N ILE A 281 14.01 -4.06 28.54
CA ILE A 281 13.55 -3.63 29.87
C ILE A 281 13.80 -4.75 30.89
N ASP A 282 14.11 -4.38 32.15
CA ASP A 282 14.24 -5.31 33.25
C ASP A 282 12.86 -5.78 33.76
N PRO A 283 12.47 -7.03 33.53
CA PRO A 283 11.16 -7.54 33.88
C PRO A 283 11.03 -7.99 35.35
N THR A 284 12.08 -7.82 36.16
CA THR A 284 12.14 -8.33 37.52
C THR A 284 11.90 -7.28 38.59
N ARG A 285 11.92 -5.99 38.21
CA ARG A 285 11.76 -4.87 39.16
C ARG A 285 10.29 -4.41 39.22
N GLU A 286 9.76 -4.24 40.40
CA GLU A 286 8.41 -3.68 40.59
C GLU A 286 8.33 -2.21 40.12
N THR A 287 9.42 -1.46 40.21
CA THR A 287 9.54 -0.08 39.69
C THR A 287 9.31 0.00 38.19
N THR A 288 9.73 -1.00 37.43
CA THR A 288 9.45 -1.12 36.00
C THR A 288 7.93 -1.09 35.72
N TYR A 289 7.19 -1.91 36.42
CA TYR A 289 5.72 -1.97 36.21
C TYR A 289 5.00 -0.74 36.74
N THR A 290 5.53 -0.08 37.78
CA THR A 290 5.02 1.22 38.23
C THR A 290 5.23 2.29 37.17
N PHE A 291 6.40 2.28 36.53
CA PHE A 291 6.70 3.19 35.42
C PHE A 291 5.76 2.91 34.22
N LEU A 292 5.68 1.64 33.79
CA LEU A 292 4.84 1.23 32.67
C LEU A 292 3.36 1.55 32.91
N ALA A 293 2.84 1.30 34.12
CA ALA A 293 1.46 1.67 34.46
C ALA A 293 1.23 3.18 34.37
N GLY A 294 2.20 3.99 34.80
CA GLY A 294 2.12 5.43 34.67
C GLY A 294 2.17 5.93 33.24
N PHE A 295 3.04 5.35 32.41
CA PHE A 295 3.20 5.70 31.00
C PHE A 295 2.00 5.23 30.16
N LEU A 296 1.65 3.95 30.24
CA LEU A 296 0.53 3.37 29.48
C LEU A 296 -0.81 4.01 29.88
N GLY A 297 -1.00 4.36 31.16
CA GLY A 297 -2.19 5.09 31.60
C GLY A 297 -2.29 6.51 31.00
N GLU A 298 -1.16 7.21 30.85
CA GLU A 298 -1.11 8.51 30.13
C GLU A 298 -1.48 8.32 28.65
N MET A 299 -0.86 7.36 27.96
CA MET A 299 -1.12 7.07 26.55
C MET A 299 -2.55 6.56 26.33
N SER A 300 -3.08 5.71 27.21
CA SER A 300 -4.49 5.26 27.19
C SER A 300 -5.48 6.42 27.25
N SER A 301 -5.13 7.48 27.94
CA SER A 301 -5.96 8.71 28.00
C SER A 301 -5.84 9.59 26.74
N LEU A 302 -4.72 9.50 26.04
CA LEU A 302 -4.46 10.25 24.81
C LEU A 302 -5.14 9.62 23.60
N PHE A 303 -5.06 8.29 23.49
CA PHE A 303 -5.63 7.52 22.38
C PHE A 303 -7.01 6.97 22.75
N PRO A 304 -8.10 7.43 22.10
CA PRO A 304 -9.46 7.00 22.45
C PRO A 304 -9.80 5.58 21.99
N ASP A 305 -9.05 5.01 21.02
CA ASP A 305 -9.31 3.67 20.49
C ASP A 305 -9.25 2.61 21.60
N ALA A 306 -10.00 1.54 21.41
CA ALA A 306 -10.04 0.42 22.36
C ALA A 306 -8.75 -0.41 22.39
N TYR A 307 -7.92 -0.34 21.34
CA TYR A 307 -6.73 -1.17 21.21
C TYR A 307 -5.45 -0.37 21.52
N MET A 308 -4.45 -1.10 22.02
CA MET A 308 -3.08 -0.62 22.23
C MET A 308 -2.12 -1.76 21.93
N HIS A 309 -1.19 -1.54 21.01
CA HIS A 309 -0.16 -2.50 20.67
C HIS A 309 1.05 -2.31 21.58
N THR A 310 1.60 -3.41 22.08
CA THR A 310 2.72 -3.41 23.03
C THR A 310 3.94 -4.15 22.52
N GLY A 311 3.97 -4.48 21.21
CA GLY A 311 5.07 -5.17 20.58
C GLY A 311 5.27 -6.59 21.08
N GLY A 312 6.47 -6.87 21.58
CA GLY A 312 6.84 -8.14 22.19
C GLY A 312 7.72 -9.04 21.35
N ASP A 313 8.17 -8.54 20.21
CA ASP A 313 8.97 -9.27 19.22
C ASP A 313 10.48 -9.20 19.50
N GLU A 314 11.20 -10.08 18.84
CA GLU A 314 12.67 -10.12 18.67
C GLU A 314 13.53 -9.97 19.93
N CYS A 315 13.02 -10.36 21.10
CA CYS A 315 13.78 -10.28 22.33
C CYS A 315 14.99 -11.23 22.36
N ASP A 316 16.21 -10.69 22.53
CA ASP A 316 17.40 -11.51 22.81
C ASP A 316 17.41 -11.95 24.27
N MET A 317 16.91 -13.15 24.52
CA MET A 317 16.82 -13.74 25.85
C MET A 317 18.19 -13.88 26.56
N LYS A 318 19.29 -13.88 25.81
CA LYS A 318 20.66 -14.00 26.37
C LYS A 318 21.01 -12.85 27.28
N GLU A 319 20.47 -11.63 27.03
CA GLU A 319 20.69 -10.49 27.91
C GLU A 319 20.13 -10.74 29.31
N TRP A 320 18.93 -11.30 29.40
CA TRP A 320 18.31 -11.65 30.69
C TRP A 320 18.97 -12.87 31.34
N GLU A 321 19.20 -13.92 30.59
CA GLU A 321 19.80 -15.17 31.06
C GLU A 321 21.25 -14.99 31.53
N GLY A 322 21.99 -14.10 30.87
CA GLY A 322 23.36 -13.73 31.23
C GLY A 322 23.47 -12.77 32.42
N ASN A 323 22.38 -12.15 32.86
CA ASN A 323 22.37 -11.24 34.01
C ASN A 323 22.16 -12.01 35.31
N ALA A 324 23.22 -12.07 36.15
CA ALA A 324 23.21 -12.85 37.39
C ALA A 324 22.03 -12.51 38.34
N ARG A 325 21.61 -11.26 38.40
CA ARG A 325 20.48 -10.82 39.23
C ARG A 325 19.14 -11.30 38.65
N ILE A 326 18.97 -11.22 37.32
CA ILE A 326 17.76 -11.70 36.65
C ILE A 326 17.70 -13.23 36.73
N HIS A 327 18.83 -13.90 36.53
CA HIS A 327 18.93 -15.36 36.67
C HIS A 327 18.53 -15.82 38.07
N ALA A 328 19.06 -15.18 39.13
CA ALA A 328 18.68 -15.50 40.52
C ALA A 328 17.19 -15.24 40.79
N PHE A 329 16.59 -14.22 40.17
CA PHE A 329 15.15 -14.01 40.24
C PHE A 329 14.37 -15.13 39.55
N MET A 330 14.82 -15.57 38.37
CA MET A 330 14.18 -16.69 37.64
C MET A 330 14.22 -17.96 38.50
N GLU A 331 15.38 -18.31 39.06
CA GLU A 331 15.51 -19.48 39.97
C GLU A 331 14.56 -19.40 41.17
N ALA A 332 14.55 -18.22 41.86
CA ALA A 332 13.71 -18.00 43.03
C ALA A 332 12.20 -18.12 42.75
N HIS A 333 11.76 -17.86 41.48
CA HIS A 333 10.36 -17.92 41.07
C HIS A 333 9.99 -19.12 40.19
N GLY A 334 10.96 -20.08 39.99
CA GLY A 334 10.72 -21.28 39.19
C GLY A 334 10.48 -20.97 37.69
N ILE A 335 11.06 -19.86 37.18
CA ILE A 335 10.98 -19.47 35.77
C ILE A 335 12.09 -20.21 35.01
N LYS A 336 11.72 -21.02 34.03
CA LYS A 336 12.63 -22.01 33.42
C LYS A 336 13.61 -21.42 32.41
N ASP A 337 13.20 -20.37 31.68
CA ASP A 337 13.94 -19.76 30.58
C ASP A 337 13.47 -18.30 30.29
N GLY A 338 14.18 -17.59 29.42
CA GLY A 338 13.86 -16.23 29.03
C GLY A 338 12.48 -16.08 28.41
N ALA A 339 12.01 -17.06 27.63
CA ALA A 339 10.67 -17.04 27.06
C ALA A 339 9.56 -17.09 28.13
N ALA A 340 9.76 -17.90 29.18
CA ALA A 340 8.83 -17.91 30.32
C ALA A 340 8.87 -16.60 31.12
N LEU A 341 10.02 -15.95 31.19
CA LEU A 341 10.16 -14.62 31.80
C LEU A 341 9.44 -13.55 30.98
N GLN A 342 9.55 -13.59 29.65
CA GLN A 342 8.80 -12.70 28.74
C GLN A 342 7.29 -12.94 28.87
N ALA A 343 6.82 -14.18 28.86
CA ALA A 343 5.40 -14.49 29.06
C ALA A 343 4.86 -13.91 30.38
N ARG A 344 5.66 -13.97 31.47
CA ARG A 344 5.33 -13.33 32.75
C ARG A 344 5.27 -11.80 32.62
N PHE A 345 6.21 -11.18 31.90
CA PHE A 345 6.22 -9.74 31.66
C PHE A 345 4.96 -9.34 30.87
N THR A 346 4.69 -10.00 29.75
CA THR A 346 3.51 -9.79 28.89
C THR A 346 2.21 -9.90 29.68
N ALA A 347 2.06 -10.93 30.52
CA ALA A 347 0.87 -11.08 31.36
C ALA A 347 0.69 -9.95 32.38
N ARG A 348 1.78 -9.33 32.85
CA ARG A 348 1.70 -8.15 33.74
C ARG A 348 1.36 -6.87 32.97
N VAL A 349 1.93 -6.69 31.80
CA VAL A 349 1.61 -5.55 30.91
C VAL A 349 0.14 -5.64 30.46
N GLN A 350 -0.34 -6.83 30.08
CA GLN A 350 -1.75 -7.04 29.75
C GLN A 350 -2.69 -6.60 30.88
N LYS A 351 -2.37 -6.90 32.14
CA LYS A 351 -3.18 -6.44 33.27
C LYS A 351 -3.18 -4.92 33.43
N ILE A 352 -2.07 -4.25 33.14
CA ILE A 352 -1.98 -2.78 33.16
C ILE A 352 -2.88 -2.22 32.06
N VAL A 353 -2.72 -2.70 30.82
CA VAL A 353 -3.50 -2.26 29.66
C VAL A 353 -5.00 -2.49 29.88
N ALA A 354 -5.38 -3.69 30.38
CA ALA A 354 -6.77 -4.01 30.71
C ALA A 354 -7.33 -3.13 31.87
N GLY A 355 -6.48 -2.77 32.83
CA GLY A 355 -6.81 -1.84 33.90
C GLY A 355 -7.20 -0.45 33.38
N ASP A 356 -6.60 -0.01 32.28
CA ASP A 356 -6.91 1.21 31.56
C ASP A 356 -8.08 1.03 30.57
N ARG A 357 -8.78 -0.10 30.61
CA ARG A 357 -9.90 -0.47 29.73
C ARG A 357 -9.52 -0.54 28.25
N LYS A 358 -8.27 -0.91 27.96
CA LYS A 358 -7.77 -1.17 26.59
C LYS A 358 -7.63 -2.66 26.36
N ILE A 359 -7.65 -3.04 25.08
CA ILE A 359 -7.37 -4.39 24.60
C ILE A 359 -5.91 -4.38 24.12
N MET A 360 -5.11 -5.25 24.73
CA MET A 360 -3.72 -5.40 24.35
C MET A 360 -3.61 -6.10 22.99
N MET A 361 -2.74 -5.60 22.13
CA MET A 361 -2.22 -6.28 20.94
C MET A 361 -0.74 -6.56 21.11
N GLY A 362 -0.21 -7.53 20.38
CA GLY A 362 1.21 -7.80 20.32
C GLY A 362 1.55 -8.73 19.16
N TRP A 363 2.83 -8.76 18.81
CA TRP A 363 3.35 -9.60 17.75
C TRP A 363 3.25 -11.10 18.11
N ASP A 364 3.55 -11.97 17.16
CA ASP A 364 3.46 -13.44 17.33
C ASP A 364 4.08 -13.98 18.62
N GLU A 365 5.13 -13.34 19.12
CA GLU A 365 5.89 -13.76 20.30
C GLU A 365 5.09 -13.73 21.59
N VAL A 366 4.03 -12.92 21.65
CA VAL A 366 3.16 -12.87 22.82
C VAL A 366 2.17 -14.07 22.87
N LEU A 367 2.07 -14.85 21.77
CA LEU A 367 1.21 -16.01 21.73
C LEU A 367 1.86 -17.21 22.45
N GLY A 368 1.23 -17.65 23.52
CA GLY A 368 1.62 -18.82 24.28
C GLY A 368 0.39 -19.56 24.84
N PRO A 369 0.58 -20.72 25.50
CA PRO A 369 -0.51 -21.51 26.05
C PRO A 369 -1.38 -20.74 27.07
N ASP A 370 -0.74 -19.83 27.82
CA ASP A 370 -1.35 -19.07 28.91
C ASP A 370 -1.74 -17.65 28.51
N THR A 371 -1.61 -17.28 27.22
CA THR A 371 -1.98 -15.94 26.73
C THR A 371 -3.47 -15.70 26.93
N PRO A 372 -3.87 -14.60 27.61
CA PRO A 372 -5.27 -14.25 27.81
C PRO A 372 -6.01 -14.14 26.47
N LYS A 373 -7.27 -14.60 26.43
CA LYS A 373 -8.04 -14.71 25.17
C LYS A 373 -8.54 -13.36 24.63
N ASP A 374 -8.43 -12.32 25.39
CA ASP A 374 -8.71 -10.94 24.97
C ASP A 374 -7.52 -10.27 24.27
N VAL A 375 -6.29 -10.80 24.39
CA VAL A 375 -5.12 -10.33 23.65
C VAL A 375 -5.29 -10.62 22.16
N VAL A 376 -5.04 -9.63 21.32
CA VAL A 376 -5.04 -9.75 19.85
C VAL A 376 -3.62 -10.01 19.38
N ILE A 377 -3.44 -11.00 18.52
CA ILE A 377 -2.14 -11.40 17.98
C ILE A 377 -1.97 -10.81 16.58
N GLU A 378 -0.91 -10.07 16.38
CA GLU A 378 -0.49 -9.68 15.03
C GLU A 378 0.55 -10.65 14.48
N SER A 379 0.16 -11.32 13.38
CA SER A 379 0.92 -12.44 12.83
C SER A 379 1.83 -11.95 11.70
N TRP A 380 3.11 -11.78 12.02
CA TRP A 380 4.13 -11.32 11.06
C TRP A 380 5.05 -12.44 10.56
N ARG A 381 5.25 -13.49 11.36
CA ARG A 381 6.13 -14.62 11.01
C ARG A 381 5.48 -15.66 10.08
N GLY A 382 4.21 -15.53 9.82
CA GLY A 382 3.50 -16.37 8.86
C GLY A 382 2.04 -16.63 9.22
N PRO A 383 1.19 -16.96 8.24
CA PRO A 383 -0.25 -17.19 8.47
C PRO A 383 -0.55 -18.41 9.36
N ALA A 384 0.46 -19.25 9.65
CA ALA A 384 0.30 -20.39 10.55
C ALA A 384 0.07 -19.97 12.01
N SER A 385 0.75 -18.91 12.47
CA SER A 385 0.56 -18.36 13.82
C SER A 385 -0.79 -17.68 13.98
N LEU A 386 -1.29 -16.99 12.94
CA LEU A 386 -2.66 -16.46 12.90
C LEU A 386 -3.71 -17.58 13.11
N ALA A 387 -3.56 -18.68 12.36
CA ALA A 387 -4.45 -19.84 12.51
C ALA A 387 -4.35 -20.48 13.90
N GLU A 388 -3.16 -20.54 14.49
CA GLU A 388 -2.94 -21.05 15.83
C GLU A 388 -3.58 -20.15 16.90
N ALA A 389 -3.42 -18.82 16.78
CA ALA A 389 -4.10 -17.85 17.64
C ALA A 389 -5.63 -18.09 17.63
N ALA A 390 -6.21 -18.23 16.43
CA ALA A 390 -7.63 -18.48 16.26
C ALA A 390 -8.08 -19.80 16.90
N ARG A 391 -7.27 -20.89 16.81
CA ARG A 391 -7.53 -22.18 17.47
C ARG A 391 -7.49 -22.06 18.99
N GLN A 392 -6.54 -21.31 19.52
CA GLN A 392 -6.40 -21.06 20.96
C GLN A 392 -7.50 -20.13 21.50
N GLY A 393 -8.28 -19.50 20.65
CA GLY A 393 -9.39 -18.60 21.03
C GLY A 393 -9.04 -17.12 21.04
N ASN A 394 -7.83 -16.75 20.66
CA ASN A 394 -7.41 -15.37 20.48
C ASN A 394 -7.87 -14.84 19.11
N ARG A 395 -8.13 -13.54 19.03
CA ARG A 395 -8.32 -12.84 17.75
C ARG A 395 -6.95 -12.51 17.16
N GLY A 396 -6.89 -12.33 15.82
CA GLY A 396 -5.62 -12.00 15.19
C GLY A 396 -5.78 -11.16 13.92
N VAL A 397 -4.69 -10.51 13.56
CA VAL A 397 -4.49 -9.70 12.34
C VAL A 397 -3.29 -10.28 11.59
N LEU A 398 -3.35 -10.37 10.26
CA LEU A 398 -2.25 -10.81 9.42
C LEU A 398 -1.45 -9.62 8.92
N SER A 399 -0.15 -9.56 9.22
CA SER A 399 0.80 -8.66 8.57
C SER A 399 1.83 -9.41 7.71
N SER A 400 2.02 -10.70 7.93
CA SER A 400 2.86 -11.55 7.09
C SER A 400 2.42 -11.52 5.62
N GLY A 401 3.36 -11.19 4.73
CA GLY A 401 3.11 -11.02 3.30
C GLY A 401 2.59 -9.62 2.92
N TYR A 402 2.39 -8.74 3.90
CA TYR A 402 1.99 -7.34 3.71
C TYR A 402 3.07 -6.34 4.17
N TYR A 403 4.32 -6.79 4.31
CA TYR A 403 5.49 -5.96 4.61
C TYR A 403 5.92 -5.20 3.35
N ILE A 404 5.40 -3.98 3.20
CA ILE A 404 5.60 -3.17 1.98
C ILE A 404 6.99 -2.53 1.89
N ASP A 405 7.70 -2.39 3.01
CA ASP A 405 9.10 -1.98 3.08
C ASP A 405 10.05 -3.00 2.45
N LEU A 406 9.67 -4.29 2.40
CA LEU A 406 10.46 -5.39 1.82
C LEU A 406 10.42 -5.45 0.29
N ASN A 407 9.83 -4.44 -0.38
CA ASN A 407 9.87 -4.23 -1.82
C ASN A 407 9.29 -5.37 -2.67
N GLN A 408 8.33 -6.14 -2.15
CA GLN A 408 7.57 -7.11 -2.94
C GLN A 408 6.62 -6.40 -3.92
N SER A 409 6.24 -7.08 -5.00
CA SER A 409 5.33 -6.53 -6.00
C SER A 409 3.89 -6.43 -5.49
N ALA A 410 3.08 -5.58 -6.15
CA ALA A 410 1.64 -5.50 -5.88
C ALA A 410 0.96 -6.87 -6.05
N ALA A 411 1.36 -7.67 -7.04
CA ALA A 411 0.81 -9.01 -7.28
C ALA A 411 1.11 -9.97 -6.10
N GLU A 412 2.35 -9.94 -5.57
CA GLU A 412 2.71 -10.78 -4.43
C GLU A 412 1.85 -10.45 -3.21
N HIS A 413 1.67 -9.18 -2.88
CA HIS A 413 0.78 -8.74 -1.80
C HIS A 413 -0.68 -9.09 -2.08
N TYR A 414 -1.15 -8.89 -3.32
CA TYR A 414 -2.52 -9.14 -3.73
C TYR A 414 -2.95 -10.61 -3.59
N LEU A 415 -2.03 -11.54 -3.74
CA LEU A 415 -2.30 -12.97 -3.61
C LEU A 415 -2.29 -13.49 -2.16
N VAL A 416 -1.86 -12.69 -1.20
CA VAL A 416 -1.95 -13.03 0.23
C VAL A 416 -3.40 -12.86 0.71
N ASP A 417 -3.87 -13.78 1.54
CA ASP A 417 -5.22 -13.76 2.10
C ASP A 417 -5.21 -14.17 3.58
N PRO A 418 -5.78 -13.36 4.49
CA PRO A 418 -5.87 -13.72 5.91
C PRO A 418 -6.62 -15.04 6.18
N LEU A 419 -7.55 -15.41 5.29
CA LEU A 419 -8.29 -16.68 5.33
C LEU A 419 -7.78 -17.68 4.27
N GLY A 420 -6.51 -17.59 3.85
CA GLY A 420 -5.88 -18.50 2.89
C GLY A 420 -5.69 -19.93 3.41
N GLU A 421 -4.77 -20.68 2.80
CA GLU A 421 -4.60 -22.13 3.04
C GLU A 421 -4.47 -22.52 4.51
N ASN A 422 -3.75 -21.74 5.33
CA ASN A 422 -3.57 -22.03 6.75
C ASN A 422 -4.88 -21.90 7.55
N ALA A 423 -5.83 -21.11 7.07
CA ALA A 423 -7.15 -20.97 7.67
C ALA A 423 -8.15 -22.01 7.16
N ALA A 424 -7.82 -22.83 6.15
CA ALA A 424 -8.71 -23.84 5.59
C ALA A 424 -9.17 -24.88 6.62
N THR A 425 -8.34 -25.20 7.61
CA THR A 425 -8.63 -26.14 8.69
C THR A 425 -9.37 -25.53 9.87
N LEU A 426 -9.61 -24.23 9.89
CA LEU A 426 -10.35 -23.53 10.95
C LEU A 426 -11.85 -23.77 10.83
N THR A 427 -12.52 -23.95 11.98
CA THR A 427 -13.99 -23.95 12.01
C THR A 427 -14.55 -22.58 11.64
N PRO A 428 -15.83 -22.49 11.23
CA PRO A 428 -16.46 -21.20 10.95
C PRO A 428 -16.34 -20.20 12.13
N GLU A 429 -16.49 -20.68 13.37
CA GLU A 429 -16.32 -19.86 14.57
C GLU A 429 -14.87 -19.36 14.73
N GLN A 430 -13.88 -20.23 14.48
CA GLN A 430 -12.47 -19.84 14.55
C GLN A 430 -12.12 -18.81 13.46
N LYS A 431 -12.68 -18.94 12.25
CA LYS A 431 -12.50 -17.96 11.17
C LYS A 431 -12.98 -16.56 11.55
N THR A 432 -14.02 -16.42 12.38
CA THR A 432 -14.47 -15.10 12.86
C THR A 432 -13.46 -14.41 13.78
N ARG A 433 -12.45 -15.11 14.28
CA ARG A 433 -11.37 -14.54 15.07
C ARG A 433 -10.26 -13.93 14.22
N VAL A 434 -10.23 -14.21 12.92
CA VAL A 434 -9.34 -13.56 11.96
C VAL A 434 -9.98 -12.21 11.60
N LEU A 435 -9.42 -11.14 12.13
CA LEU A 435 -9.98 -9.79 12.01
C LEU A 435 -9.71 -9.16 10.65
N GLY A 436 -8.67 -9.60 9.94
CA GLY A 436 -8.23 -9.05 8.67
C GLY A 436 -6.71 -8.99 8.56
N GLY A 437 -6.20 -7.92 7.98
CA GLY A 437 -4.76 -7.74 7.76
C GLY A 437 -4.31 -6.30 7.84
N GLU A 438 -2.99 -6.15 7.84
CA GLU A 438 -2.33 -4.88 7.98
C GLU A 438 -1.08 -4.79 7.11
N ALA A 439 -0.99 -3.75 6.27
CA ALA A 439 0.23 -3.41 5.59
C ALA A 439 1.20 -2.77 6.58
N THR A 440 2.47 -3.14 6.55
CA THR A 440 3.47 -2.61 7.49
C THR A 440 4.56 -1.85 6.74
N MET A 441 4.80 -0.60 7.15
CA MET A 441 5.82 0.29 6.60
C MET A 441 6.88 0.59 7.66
N TRP A 442 7.94 -0.22 7.68
CA TRP A 442 9.10 -0.01 8.53
C TRP A 442 10.03 1.04 7.95
N THR A 443 10.63 1.86 8.81
CA THR A 443 11.44 3.01 8.40
C THR A 443 12.94 2.86 8.66
N ASP A 444 13.43 1.64 8.86
CA ASP A 444 14.87 1.36 8.98
C ASP A 444 15.68 1.97 7.84
N ILE A 445 15.20 1.74 6.62
CA ILE A 445 15.83 2.18 5.36
C ILE A 445 14.87 2.96 4.47
N VAL A 446 13.89 3.62 5.08
CA VAL A 446 12.91 4.49 4.44
C VAL A 446 12.84 5.79 5.23
N SER A 447 12.72 6.92 4.56
CA SER A 447 12.52 8.24 5.17
C SER A 447 11.17 8.82 4.80
N HIS A 448 10.77 9.88 5.48
CA HIS A 448 9.55 10.63 5.12
C HIS A 448 9.57 11.12 3.66
N GLU A 449 10.74 11.31 3.06
CA GLU A 449 10.88 11.76 1.68
C GLU A 449 10.44 10.70 0.68
N ASN A 450 10.85 9.43 0.85
CA ASN A 450 10.56 8.35 -0.09
C ASN A 450 9.49 7.36 0.39
N MET A 451 8.86 7.60 1.55
CA MET A 451 7.86 6.71 2.13
C MET A 451 6.66 6.52 1.19
N ASP A 452 6.19 7.57 0.56
CA ASP A 452 5.02 7.47 -0.32
C ASP A 452 5.24 6.49 -1.48
N ASN A 453 6.43 6.45 -2.10
CA ASN A 453 6.70 5.50 -3.19
C ASN A 453 6.91 4.06 -2.71
N ARG A 454 7.12 3.87 -1.39
CA ARG A 454 7.15 2.53 -0.77
C ARG A 454 5.76 2.03 -0.43
N ILE A 455 4.88 2.89 0.05
CA ILE A 455 3.50 2.55 0.40
C ILE A 455 2.64 2.43 -0.87
N TRP A 456 2.64 3.45 -1.73
CA TRP A 456 1.70 3.58 -2.83
C TRP A 456 2.34 3.26 -4.20
N PRO A 457 1.54 2.75 -5.16
CA PRO A 457 0.12 2.38 -5.04
C PRO A 457 -0.13 0.97 -4.49
N ARG A 458 0.90 0.16 -4.21
CA ARG A 458 0.82 -1.27 -3.84
C ARG A 458 -0.15 -1.56 -2.70
N THR A 459 -0.23 -0.66 -1.72
CA THR A 459 -1.16 -0.80 -0.58
C THR A 459 -2.62 -0.80 -1.01
N ALA A 460 -2.98 -0.21 -2.15
CA ALA A 460 -4.33 -0.32 -2.70
C ALA A 460 -4.70 -1.76 -3.08
N ALA A 461 -3.73 -2.56 -3.53
CA ALA A 461 -3.95 -3.98 -3.81
C ALA A 461 -4.22 -4.77 -2.50
N ILE A 462 -3.50 -4.45 -1.42
CA ILE A 462 -3.76 -5.03 -0.09
C ILE A 462 -5.15 -4.62 0.40
N ALA A 463 -5.48 -3.33 0.28
CA ALA A 463 -6.79 -2.80 0.68
C ALA A 463 -7.94 -3.54 -0.03
N GLU A 464 -7.79 -3.84 -1.31
CA GLU A 464 -8.77 -4.64 -2.07
C GLU A 464 -8.91 -6.07 -1.51
N ARG A 465 -7.82 -6.74 -1.17
CA ARG A 465 -7.89 -8.09 -0.56
C ARG A 465 -8.65 -8.09 0.76
N LEU A 466 -8.56 -7.00 1.50
CA LEU A 466 -9.19 -6.86 2.81
C LEU A 466 -10.64 -6.36 2.72
N TRP A 467 -10.99 -5.64 1.65
CA TRP A 467 -12.32 -5.08 1.44
C TRP A 467 -13.21 -5.98 0.58
N SER A 468 -12.73 -6.34 -0.62
CA SER A 468 -13.53 -6.98 -1.68
C SER A 468 -13.81 -8.46 -1.41
N PRO A 469 -14.80 -9.06 -2.07
CA PRO A 469 -15.04 -10.51 -2.02
C PRO A 469 -13.80 -11.33 -2.36
N GLU A 470 -13.73 -12.55 -1.84
CA GLU A 470 -12.57 -13.46 -2.00
C GLU A 470 -12.26 -13.76 -3.47
N GLU A 471 -13.28 -13.81 -4.31
CA GLU A 471 -13.20 -14.14 -5.74
C GLU A 471 -12.52 -13.04 -6.57
N VAL A 472 -12.47 -11.80 -6.06
CA VAL A 472 -11.78 -10.68 -6.71
C VAL A 472 -10.27 -10.84 -6.52
N ARG A 473 -9.62 -11.64 -7.40
CA ARG A 473 -8.19 -11.98 -7.33
C ARG A 473 -7.48 -12.07 -8.67
N ASP A 474 -8.07 -11.51 -9.73
CA ASP A 474 -7.45 -11.41 -11.05
C ASP A 474 -6.35 -10.33 -11.04
N VAL A 475 -5.10 -10.79 -11.18
CA VAL A 475 -3.91 -9.94 -11.11
C VAL A 475 -3.85 -8.94 -12.27
N ASP A 476 -4.24 -9.33 -13.48
CA ASP A 476 -4.20 -8.45 -14.65
C ASP A 476 -5.25 -7.34 -14.51
N SER A 477 -6.44 -7.68 -14.03
CA SER A 477 -7.48 -6.71 -13.68
C SER A 477 -6.99 -5.78 -12.56
N MET A 478 -6.36 -6.32 -11.53
CA MET A 478 -5.79 -5.55 -10.42
C MET A 478 -4.80 -4.49 -10.94
N TYR A 479 -3.83 -4.85 -11.78
CA TYR A 479 -2.85 -3.88 -12.30
C TYR A 479 -3.49 -2.78 -13.15
N ARG A 480 -4.49 -3.10 -14.00
CA ARG A 480 -5.20 -2.06 -14.76
C ARG A 480 -5.86 -1.04 -13.84
N ARG A 481 -6.57 -1.50 -12.80
CA ARG A 481 -7.25 -0.63 -11.83
C ARG A 481 -6.27 0.09 -10.92
N LEU A 482 -5.13 -0.54 -10.61
CA LEU A 482 -4.06 0.06 -9.81
C LEU A 482 -3.46 1.31 -10.49
N GLN A 483 -3.31 1.30 -11.82
CA GLN A 483 -2.87 2.48 -12.57
C GLN A 483 -3.86 3.65 -12.43
N VAL A 484 -5.16 3.37 -12.50
CA VAL A 484 -6.19 4.40 -12.35
C VAL A 484 -6.22 4.95 -10.93
N VAL A 485 -6.19 4.07 -9.94
CA VAL A 485 -6.16 4.48 -8.52
C VAL A 485 -4.88 5.23 -8.16
N SER A 486 -3.74 4.86 -8.76
CA SER A 486 -2.48 5.58 -8.58
C SER A 486 -2.60 7.06 -8.98
N GLN A 487 -3.27 7.36 -10.09
CA GLN A 487 -3.52 8.75 -10.50
C GLN A 487 -4.44 9.49 -9.51
N ARG A 488 -5.46 8.81 -8.97
CA ARG A 488 -6.37 9.42 -7.98
C ARG A 488 -5.67 9.74 -6.67
N LEU A 489 -4.79 8.84 -6.22
CA LEU A 489 -3.95 9.08 -5.05
C LEU A 489 -3.07 10.34 -5.20
N GLU A 490 -2.60 10.67 -6.43
CA GLU A 490 -1.90 11.94 -6.68
C GLU A 490 -2.83 13.16 -6.53
N TYR A 491 -4.09 13.06 -6.96
CA TYR A 491 -5.08 14.13 -6.72
C TYR A 491 -5.36 14.33 -5.22
N ASP A 492 -5.25 13.27 -4.41
CA ASP A 492 -5.34 13.34 -2.95
C ASP A 492 -4.04 13.85 -2.29
N GLY A 493 -3.03 14.19 -3.08
CA GLY A 493 -1.77 14.79 -2.61
C GLY A 493 -0.64 13.79 -2.34
N LEU A 494 -0.83 12.49 -2.62
CA LEU A 494 0.23 11.49 -2.49
C LEU A 494 1.34 11.76 -3.51
N ARG A 495 2.60 11.57 -3.09
CA ARG A 495 3.78 11.96 -3.86
C ARG A 495 4.52 10.78 -4.48
N HIS A 496 3.93 9.60 -4.47
CA HIS A 496 4.60 8.33 -4.81
C HIS A 496 5.22 8.29 -6.23
N ARG A 497 4.73 9.07 -7.18
CA ARG A 497 5.31 9.17 -8.53
C ARG A 497 6.28 10.35 -8.65
N ILE A 498 5.90 11.52 -8.14
CA ILE A 498 6.71 12.74 -8.29
C ILE A 498 8.01 12.68 -7.49
N ILE A 499 8.03 12.01 -6.34
CA ILE A 499 9.23 11.93 -5.50
C ILE A 499 10.41 11.24 -6.20
N THR A 500 10.13 10.26 -7.06
CA THR A 500 11.18 9.64 -7.88
C THR A 500 11.85 10.68 -8.77
N GLU A 501 11.10 11.51 -9.46
CA GLU A 501 11.64 12.57 -10.33
C GLU A 501 12.47 13.59 -9.54
N GLU A 502 11.96 14.09 -8.42
CA GLU A 502 12.68 15.03 -7.55
C GLU A 502 14.01 14.46 -7.05
N MET A 503 14.03 13.17 -6.69
CA MET A 503 15.26 12.50 -6.28
C MET A 503 16.24 12.33 -7.44
N LEU A 504 15.76 12.01 -8.66
CA LEU A 504 16.61 11.93 -9.87
C LEU A 504 17.20 13.30 -10.25
N GLU A 505 16.42 14.36 -10.16
CA GLU A 505 16.90 15.74 -10.36
C GLU A 505 18.00 16.09 -9.36
N ARG A 506 17.81 15.77 -8.09
CA ARG A 506 18.82 15.98 -7.04
C ARG A 506 20.09 15.17 -7.30
N MET A 507 19.94 13.88 -7.67
CA MET A 507 21.09 13.01 -7.96
C MET A 507 21.91 13.48 -9.15
N SER A 508 21.26 14.03 -10.16
CA SER A 508 21.88 14.52 -11.40
C SER A 508 22.40 15.95 -11.31
N GLY A 509 21.76 16.79 -10.49
CA GLY A 509 21.90 18.23 -10.53
C GLY A 509 21.39 18.83 -11.85
N ASP A 510 20.43 18.14 -12.51
CA ASP A 510 19.86 18.50 -13.81
C ASP A 510 18.32 18.48 -13.69
N PRO A 511 17.61 19.54 -14.09
CA PRO A 511 16.16 19.59 -14.01
C PRO A 511 15.45 18.64 -14.99
N ASP A 512 16.15 18.05 -15.95
CA ASP A 512 15.59 17.05 -16.87
C ASP A 512 16.57 15.87 -17.10
N PRO A 513 16.71 14.98 -16.12
CA PRO A 513 17.68 13.88 -16.16
C PRO A 513 17.21 12.70 -17.05
N VAL A 514 16.91 12.92 -18.33
CA VAL A 514 16.30 11.95 -19.24
C VAL A 514 17.02 10.59 -19.23
N ALA A 515 18.35 10.58 -19.36
CA ALA A 515 19.10 9.30 -19.39
C ALA A 515 19.06 8.57 -18.04
N LEU A 516 19.02 9.30 -16.92
CA LEU A 516 18.90 8.71 -15.58
C LEU A 516 17.48 8.15 -15.37
N ARG A 517 16.46 8.84 -15.85
CA ARG A 517 15.05 8.39 -15.82
C ARG A 517 14.85 7.11 -16.62
N VAL A 518 15.49 6.99 -17.78
CA VAL A 518 15.45 5.75 -18.60
C VAL A 518 16.05 4.58 -17.81
N LEU A 519 17.17 4.75 -17.12
CA LEU A 519 17.73 3.71 -16.25
C LEU A 519 16.79 3.40 -15.06
N ALA A 520 16.30 4.43 -14.39
CA ALA A 520 15.41 4.31 -13.23
C ALA A 520 14.12 3.55 -13.57
N SER A 521 13.60 3.69 -14.80
CA SER A 521 12.35 3.03 -15.22
C SER A 521 12.45 1.50 -15.33
N VAL A 522 13.65 0.92 -15.32
CA VAL A 522 13.87 -0.54 -15.55
C VAL A 522 14.64 -1.23 -14.41
N VAL A 523 14.92 -0.51 -13.34
CA VAL A 523 15.57 -1.05 -12.14
C VAL A 523 14.64 -1.00 -10.93
N GLN A 524 14.92 -1.84 -9.93
CA GLN A 524 14.20 -1.91 -8.65
C GLN A 524 15.22 -2.06 -7.52
N PRO A 525 14.89 -1.66 -6.29
CA PRO A 525 15.68 -2.02 -5.13
C PRO A 525 15.59 -3.54 -4.91
N PRO A 526 16.61 -4.17 -4.28
CA PRO A 526 16.55 -5.57 -3.88
C PRO A 526 15.39 -5.82 -2.92
N ARG A 527 14.89 -7.05 -2.93
CA ARG A 527 13.70 -7.47 -2.18
C ARG A 527 14.09 -8.07 -0.83
N MET A 528 13.12 -8.17 0.05
CA MET A 528 13.29 -8.71 1.40
C MET A 528 14.47 -8.03 2.10
N TYR A 529 15.25 -8.74 2.87
CA TYR A 529 16.41 -8.22 3.62
C TYR A 529 17.70 -8.12 2.78
N GLU A 530 17.68 -8.41 1.48
CA GLU A 530 18.87 -8.41 0.63
C GLU A 530 19.49 -7.00 0.53
N ARG A 531 18.67 -5.95 0.52
CA ARG A 531 19.14 -4.56 0.48
C ARG A 531 20.04 -4.23 1.68
N GLN A 532 19.67 -4.64 2.89
CA GLN A 532 20.44 -4.45 4.12
C GLN A 532 21.72 -5.28 4.15
N GLN A 533 21.75 -6.43 3.44
CA GLN A 533 22.97 -7.25 3.31
C GLN A 533 23.98 -6.65 2.33
N LEU A 534 23.51 -5.93 1.30
CA LEU A 534 24.36 -5.34 0.27
C LEU A 534 24.96 -3.99 0.67
N ARG A 535 24.37 -3.30 1.64
CA ARG A 535 24.80 -2.01 2.13
C ARG A 535 24.52 -1.90 3.63
N ASN A 536 25.51 -1.37 4.38
CA ASN A 536 25.29 -1.07 5.78
C ASN A 536 24.47 0.21 5.93
N PHE A 537 23.42 0.14 6.70
CA PHE A 537 22.58 1.28 7.06
C PHE A 537 22.72 1.62 8.54
N SER A 538 22.54 2.87 8.86
CA SER A 538 22.38 3.42 10.20
C SER A 538 21.31 4.52 10.15
N ASP A 539 20.87 5.00 11.30
CA ASP A 539 19.88 6.08 11.41
C ASP A 539 20.33 7.37 10.68
N PHE A 540 21.65 7.55 10.51
CA PHE A 540 22.26 8.69 9.83
C PHE A 540 22.64 8.42 8.37
N THR A 541 22.38 7.22 7.85
CA THR A 541 22.68 6.92 6.45
C THR A 541 21.78 7.78 5.54
N PRO A 542 22.37 8.60 4.64
CA PRO A 542 21.56 9.34 3.67
C PRO A 542 20.85 8.38 2.73
N LEU A 543 19.53 8.56 2.60
CA LEU A 543 18.69 7.79 1.67
C LEU A 543 18.49 8.64 0.41
N ASN A 544 19.52 8.73 -0.43
CA ASN A 544 19.58 9.63 -1.59
C ASN A 544 20.22 8.99 -2.83
N GLN A 545 20.28 7.66 -2.87
CA GLN A 545 20.81 6.91 -4.01
C GLN A 545 19.67 6.38 -4.89
N MET A 546 19.99 5.73 -6.00
CA MET A 546 19.00 5.22 -6.95
C MET A 546 18.05 4.19 -6.31
N ASP A 547 18.54 3.32 -5.45
CA ASP A 547 17.73 2.33 -4.73
C ASP A 547 16.77 2.98 -3.71
N ASP A 548 17.03 4.21 -3.27
CA ASP A 548 16.11 5.03 -2.47
C ASP A 548 15.05 5.72 -3.34
N ALA A 549 15.40 6.12 -4.56
CA ALA A 549 14.56 6.90 -5.47
C ALA A 549 13.54 6.07 -6.23
N VAL A 550 13.94 4.89 -6.74
CA VAL A 550 13.06 4.07 -7.59
C VAL A 550 11.99 3.34 -6.78
N PRO A 551 10.78 3.17 -7.35
CA PRO A 551 9.73 2.42 -6.68
C PRO A 551 10.09 0.93 -6.55
N PRO A 552 9.46 0.20 -5.61
CA PRO A 552 9.66 -1.24 -5.44
C PRO A 552 9.30 -2.08 -6.66
N GLU A 553 8.45 -1.57 -7.54
CA GLU A 553 8.01 -2.25 -8.76
C GLU A 553 8.10 -1.32 -9.97
N SER A 554 8.81 -1.75 -11.01
CA SER A 554 8.91 -1.04 -12.29
C SER A 554 7.75 -1.42 -13.22
N GLU A 555 6.88 -0.48 -13.51
CA GLU A 555 5.80 -0.64 -14.50
C GLU A 555 6.36 -0.95 -15.89
N THR A 556 7.40 -0.23 -16.33
CA THR A 556 8.04 -0.42 -17.63
C THR A 556 8.59 -1.85 -17.79
N ALA A 557 9.28 -2.33 -16.76
CA ALA A 557 9.83 -3.70 -16.81
C ALA A 557 8.71 -4.76 -16.79
N ARG A 558 7.64 -4.54 -16.04
CA ARG A 558 6.46 -5.43 -16.03
C ARG A 558 5.77 -5.45 -17.39
N GLU A 559 5.50 -4.31 -18.00
CA GLU A 559 4.90 -4.23 -19.34
C GLU A 559 5.79 -4.89 -20.40
N PHE A 560 7.10 -4.68 -20.31
CA PHE A 560 8.05 -5.32 -21.21
C PHE A 560 8.07 -6.85 -21.02
N HIS A 561 7.95 -7.31 -19.77
CA HIS A 561 7.86 -8.74 -19.47
C HIS A 561 6.64 -9.39 -20.14
N GLU A 562 5.47 -8.77 -20.04
CA GLU A 562 4.25 -9.30 -20.65
C GLU A 562 4.34 -9.30 -22.21
N MET A 563 4.92 -8.25 -22.80
CA MET A 563 5.20 -8.25 -24.26
C MET A 563 6.18 -9.37 -24.65
N ALA A 564 7.30 -9.50 -23.93
CA ALA A 564 8.31 -10.52 -24.19
C ALA A 564 7.72 -11.94 -24.08
N LYS A 565 6.87 -12.17 -23.09
CA LYS A 565 6.16 -13.44 -22.89
C LYS A 565 5.21 -13.77 -24.05
N ARG A 566 4.41 -12.80 -24.52
CA ARG A 566 3.54 -12.98 -25.70
C ARG A 566 4.37 -13.24 -26.98
N ILE A 567 5.44 -12.47 -27.19
CA ILE A 567 6.34 -12.66 -28.35
C ILE A 567 6.99 -14.04 -28.32
N ALA A 568 7.57 -14.43 -27.19
CA ALA A 568 8.23 -15.73 -27.01
C ALA A 568 7.24 -16.91 -27.18
N GLY A 569 5.99 -16.74 -26.76
CA GLY A 569 4.91 -17.71 -26.93
C GLY A 569 4.26 -17.71 -28.32
N GLY A 570 4.73 -16.91 -29.26
CA GLY A 570 4.19 -16.83 -30.65
C GLY A 570 2.83 -16.12 -30.73
N GLN A 571 2.46 -15.37 -29.69
CA GLN A 571 1.19 -14.62 -29.58
C GLN A 571 1.40 -13.10 -29.63
N GLY A 572 2.63 -12.63 -29.89
CA GLY A 572 2.96 -11.20 -29.95
C GLY A 572 2.25 -10.47 -31.08
N THR A 573 1.58 -9.37 -30.77
CA THR A 573 0.93 -8.50 -31.76
C THR A 573 1.96 -7.63 -32.50
N PRO A 574 1.65 -7.07 -33.68
CA PRO A 574 2.54 -6.12 -34.36
C PRO A 574 2.97 -4.95 -33.44
N GLU A 575 2.08 -4.47 -32.59
CA GLU A 575 2.31 -3.41 -31.61
C GLU A 575 3.29 -3.87 -30.53
N ASP A 576 3.18 -5.11 -30.02
CA ASP A 576 4.13 -5.69 -29.07
C ASP A 576 5.55 -5.71 -29.65
N TRP A 577 5.70 -6.20 -30.90
CA TRP A 577 6.99 -6.26 -31.60
C TRP A 577 7.60 -4.87 -31.81
N GLN A 578 6.78 -3.90 -32.24
CA GLN A 578 7.23 -2.54 -32.46
C GLN A 578 7.69 -1.90 -31.14
N ARG A 579 6.85 -1.95 -30.11
CA ARG A 579 7.12 -1.31 -28.81
C ARG A 579 8.31 -1.95 -28.10
N ALA A 580 8.41 -3.28 -28.11
CA ALA A 580 9.56 -3.98 -27.55
C ALA A 580 10.86 -3.55 -28.22
N ARG A 581 10.87 -3.41 -29.57
CA ARG A 581 12.04 -2.93 -30.33
C ARG A 581 12.39 -1.49 -29.97
N GLU A 582 11.41 -0.59 -29.90
CA GLU A 582 11.61 0.81 -29.54
C GLU A 582 12.26 0.93 -28.15
N TRP A 583 11.80 0.19 -27.18
CA TRP A 583 12.38 0.20 -25.84
C TRP A 583 13.79 -0.38 -25.81
N LEU A 584 14.03 -1.49 -26.47
CA LEU A 584 15.36 -2.08 -26.54
C LEU A 584 16.36 -1.13 -27.24
N VAL A 585 15.96 -0.40 -28.29
CA VAL A 585 16.81 0.63 -28.90
C VAL A 585 17.09 1.76 -27.92
N LEU A 586 16.07 2.24 -27.21
CA LEU A 586 16.22 3.30 -26.19
C LEU A 586 17.21 2.88 -25.11
N TRP A 587 17.11 1.66 -24.59
CA TRP A 587 17.96 1.14 -23.51
C TRP A 587 19.39 0.87 -23.99
N ARG A 588 19.56 0.34 -25.21
CA ARG A 588 20.89 0.14 -25.83
C ARG A 588 21.66 1.45 -25.91
N ASP A 589 21.00 2.52 -26.35
CA ASP A 589 21.65 3.81 -26.61
C ASP A 589 21.78 4.69 -25.35
N ASN A 590 21.22 4.24 -24.20
CA ASN A 590 21.17 5.03 -22.99
C ASN A 590 22.51 5.15 -22.28
N ASP A 591 23.36 4.12 -22.30
CA ASP A 591 24.66 4.16 -21.58
C ASP A 591 25.53 5.31 -22.05
N ALA A 592 25.66 5.49 -23.38
CA ALA A 592 26.43 6.58 -23.95
C ALA A 592 25.91 7.97 -23.52
N LYS A 593 24.59 8.13 -23.37
CA LYS A 593 23.95 9.36 -22.94
C LYS A 593 24.13 9.62 -21.44
N LEU A 594 24.24 8.55 -20.64
CA LEU A 594 24.37 8.64 -19.19
C LEU A 594 25.83 8.89 -18.74
N GLN A 595 26.85 8.51 -19.54
CA GLN A 595 28.26 8.63 -19.17
C GLN A 595 28.68 10.03 -18.69
N PRO A 596 28.27 11.15 -19.32
CA PRO A 596 28.63 12.50 -18.81
C PRO A 596 28.10 12.78 -17.40
N LEU A 597 26.92 12.25 -17.05
CA LEU A 597 26.35 12.39 -15.73
C LEU A 597 27.10 11.54 -14.72
N LEU A 598 27.40 10.27 -15.04
CA LEU A 598 28.15 9.37 -14.16
C LEU A 598 29.51 9.93 -13.80
N ALA A 599 30.13 10.69 -14.71
CA ALA A 599 31.43 11.33 -14.49
C ALA A 599 31.37 12.58 -13.56
N ARG A 600 30.22 13.26 -13.49
CA ARG A 600 30.10 14.54 -12.75
C ARG A 600 29.43 14.45 -11.39
N SER A 601 28.61 13.42 -11.13
CA SER A 601 27.88 13.28 -9.88
C SER A 601 28.36 12.08 -9.07
N PHE A 602 28.73 12.32 -7.81
CA PHE A 602 29.13 11.25 -6.89
C PHE A 602 27.97 10.31 -6.52
N LEU A 603 26.73 10.77 -6.61
CA LEU A 603 25.52 9.97 -6.32
C LEU A 603 25.18 8.98 -7.44
N THR A 604 25.76 9.15 -8.64
CA THR A 604 25.42 8.33 -9.80
C THR A 604 26.58 7.47 -10.30
N LYS A 605 27.81 7.68 -9.82
CA LYS A 605 29.01 6.99 -10.34
C LYS A 605 28.93 5.45 -10.22
N ASP A 606 28.28 4.95 -9.18
CA ASP A 606 28.16 3.52 -8.90
C ASP A 606 27.16 2.84 -9.85
N LEU A 607 26.37 3.61 -10.61
CA LEU A 607 25.42 3.12 -11.60
C LEU A 607 26.09 2.67 -12.92
N ALA A 608 27.37 2.97 -13.14
CA ALA A 608 28.08 2.65 -14.39
C ALA A 608 28.01 1.17 -14.80
N PRO A 609 28.15 0.18 -13.90
CA PRO A 609 27.98 -1.24 -14.27
C PRO A 609 26.53 -1.56 -14.71
N VAL A 610 25.53 -1.05 -13.99
CA VAL A 610 24.11 -1.30 -14.30
C VAL A 610 23.75 -0.68 -15.65
N SER A 611 24.24 0.53 -15.94
CA SER A 611 24.03 1.23 -17.21
C SER A 611 24.60 0.45 -18.40
N ARG A 612 25.84 -0.04 -18.28
CA ARG A 612 26.46 -0.89 -19.31
C ARG A 612 25.72 -2.21 -19.50
N ASN A 613 25.29 -2.85 -18.40
CA ASN A 613 24.52 -4.08 -18.48
C ASN A 613 23.18 -3.85 -19.17
N LEU A 614 22.47 -2.74 -18.91
CA LEU A 614 21.24 -2.40 -19.60
C LEU A 614 21.45 -2.30 -21.12
N SER A 615 22.51 -1.61 -21.55
CA SER A 615 22.85 -1.48 -22.97
C SER A 615 23.11 -2.85 -23.62
N GLN A 616 23.89 -3.72 -22.98
CA GLN A 616 24.21 -5.05 -23.48
C GLN A 616 23.01 -6.00 -23.45
N VAL A 617 22.18 -5.97 -22.39
CA VAL A 617 20.90 -6.71 -22.32
C VAL A 617 19.99 -6.31 -23.48
N ALA A 618 19.88 -5.01 -23.75
CA ALA A 618 19.08 -4.50 -24.84
C ALA A 618 19.61 -4.91 -26.23
N GLU A 619 20.92 -4.94 -26.46
CA GLU A 619 21.54 -5.42 -27.68
C GLU A 619 21.23 -6.92 -27.93
N ILE A 620 21.36 -7.73 -26.88
CA ILE A 620 21.00 -9.16 -26.94
C ILE A 620 19.51 -9.31 -27.27
N GLY A 621 18.64 -8.50 -26.66
CA GLY A 621 17.20 -8.49 -26.90
C GLY A 621 16.84 -8.13 -28.36
N LEU A 622 17.51 -7.14 -28.94
CA LEU A 622 17.32 -6.76 -30.35
C LEU A 622 17.70 -7.91 -31.29
N HIS A 623 18.84 -8.58 -31.05
CA HIS A 623 19.26 -9.75 -31.83
C HIS A 623 18.23 -10.88 -31.69
N ALA A 624 17.74 -11.16 -30.47
CA ALA A 624 16.73 -12.20 -30.26
C ALA A 624 15.41 -11.88 -30.98
N LEU A 625 14.95 -10.63 -31.00
CA LEU A 625 13.77 -10.20 -31.78
C LEU A 625 13.99 -10.42 -33.28
N ASP A 626 15.18 -10.06 -33.81
CA ASP A 626 15.50 -10.24 -35.22
C ASP A 626 15.54 -11.72 -35.60
N ASP A 627 16.12 -12.59 -34.76
CA ASP A 627 16.20 -14.02 -34.99
C ASP A 627 14.82 -14.69 -34.93
N LEU A 628 13.97 -14.30 -33.99
CA LEU A 628 12.59 -14.77 -33.86
C LEU A 628 11.75 -14.34 -35.09
N GLN A 629 11.82 -13.07 -35.50
CA GLN A 629 11.06 -12.53 -36.62
C GLN A 629 11.45 -13.14 -37.98
N GLN A 630 12.75 -13.46 -38.14
CA GLN A 630 13.28 -14.03 -39.34
C GLN A 630 13.41 -15.56 -39.29
N HIS A 631 12.93 -16.19 -38.20
CA HIS A 631 13.05 -17.63 -37.96
C HIS A 631 14.50 -18.17 -38.14
N ARG A 632 15.47 -17.35 -37.70
CA ARG A 632 16.90 -17.72 -37.78
C ARG A 632 17.29 -18.59 -36.59
N ALA A 633 17.99 -19.69 -36.88
CA ALA A 633 18.57 -20.52 -35.83
C ALA A 633 19.88 -19.93 -35.29
N VAL A 634 20.00 -19.85 -33.98
CA VAL A 634 21.20 -19.38 -33.27
C VAL A 634 22.07 -20.56 -32.86
N SER A 635 23.41 -20.41 -32.87
CA SER A 635 24.28 -21.50 -32.38
C SER A 635 24.07 -21.68 -30.88
N ARG A 636 24.15 -22.92 -30.43
CA ARG A 636 24.00 -23.29 -29.02
C ARG A 636 24.95 -22.50 -28.10
N GLU A 637 26.21 -22.34 -28.52
CA GLU A 637 27.24 -21.61 -27.79
C GLU A 637 26.86 -20.13 -27.58
N VAL A 638 26.35 -19.46 -28.62
CA VAL A 638 25.91 -18.05 -28.54
C VAL A 638 24.72 -17.92 -27.63
N ARG A 639 23.75 -18.82 -27.72
CA ARG A 639 22.56 -18.83 -26.89
C ARG A 639 22.92 -19.04 -25.41
N GLU A 640 23.74 -20.02 -25.08
CA GLU A 640 24.18 -20.31 -23.71
C GLU A 640 24.96 -19.11 -23.09
N ARG A 641 25.90 -18.55 -23.86
CA ARG A 641 26.65 -17.34 -23.43
C ARG A 641 25.72 -16.16 -23.16
N ASN A 642 24.72 -15.89 -23.99
CA ASN A 642 23.77 -14.81 -23.79
C ASN A 642 22.92 -15.05 -22.54
N ILE A 643 22.42 -16.26 -22.31
CA ILE A 643 21.66 -16.64 -21.10
C ILE A 643 22.52 -16.46 -19.84
N GLU A 644 23.79 -16.91 -19.88
CA GLU A 644 24.70 -16.73 -18.73
C GLU A 644 24.93 -15.26 -18.41
N PHE A 645 25.14 -14.43 -19.43
CA PHE A 645 25.27 -12.98 -19.22
C PHE A 645 23.98 -12.37 -18.65
N LEU A 646 22.82 -12.69 -19.20
CA LEU A 646 21.52 -12.17 -18.74
C LEU A 646 21.24 -12.54 -17.28
N LYS A 647 21.54 -13.78 -16.88
CA LYS A 647 21.46 -14.21 -15.46
C LYS A 647 22.43 -13.44 -14.56
N SER A 648 23.62 -13.11 -15.06
CA SER A 648 24.59 -12.30 -14.32
C SER A 648 24.12 -10.84 -14.20
N ALA A 649 23.58 -10.28 -15.28
CA ALA A 649 23.07 -8.90 -15.32
C ALA A 649 21.83 -8.69 -14.43
N GLY A 650 21.04 -9.74 -14.22
CA GLY A 650 19.88 -9.72 -13.32
C GLY A 650 20.22 -9.79 -11.82
N LYS A 651 21.50 -10.08 -11.47
CA LYS A 651 21.93 -10.06 -10.05
C LYS A 651 22.09 -8.63 -9.54
N PRO A 652 21.94 -8.40 -8.22
CA PRO A 652 22.11 -7.07 -7.64
C PRO A 652 23.45 -6.41 -7.98
N GLN A 653 23.39 -5.17 -8.46
CA GLN A 653 24.54 -4.30 -8.70
C GLN A 653 24.19 -2.88 -8.27
N ALA A 654 25.08 -2.19 -7.58
CA ALA A 654 24.84 -0.86 -7.01
C ALA A 654 23.53 -0.82 -6.17
N VAL A 655 23.22 -1.91 -5.46
CA VAL A 655 21.99 -2.10 -4.67
C VAL A 655 20.71 -2.01 -5.56
N LEU A 656 20.80 -2.44 -6.81
CA LEU A 656 19.70 -2.43 -7.80
C LEU A 656 19.60 -3.77 -8.51
N LEU A 657 18.38 -4.14 -8.88
CA LEU A 657 18.04 -5.25 -9.77
C LEU A 657 17.69 -4.70 -11.15
N LEU A 658 18.30 -5.23 -12.21
CA LEU A 658 17.96 -4.89 -13.58
C LEU A 658 16.82 -5.80 -14.08
N MET A 659 15.58 -5.27 -14.01
CA MET A 659 14.36 -6.06 -14.13
C MET A 659 14.04 -6.53 -15.56
N VAL A 660 14.67 -5.96 -16.57
CA VAL A 660 14.43 -6.37 -17.98
C VAL A 660 15.29 -7.55 -18.43
N ALA A 661 16.34 -7.90 -17.67
CA ALA A 661 17.21 -9.02 -18.03
C ALA A 661 16.48 -10.38 -18.09
N PRO A 662 15.62 -10.78 -17.16
CA PRO A 662 14.83 -12.00 -17.26
C PRO A 662 13.87 -12.03 -18.47
N SER A 663 13.32 -10.87 -18.85
CA SER A 663 12.41 -10.75 -19.98
C SER A 663 13.12 -10.94 -21.31
N VAL A 664 14.37 -10.45 -21.42
CA VAL A 664 15.23 -10.70 -22.59
C VAL A 664 15.68 -12.16 -22.62
N GLU A 665 15.91 -12.81 -21.45
CA GLU A 665 16.20 -14.24 -21.38
C GLU A 665 15.08 -15.07 -22.01
N LEU A 666 13.80 -14.77 -21.74
CA LEU A 666 12.64 -15.43 -22.38
C LEU A 666 12.70 -15.31 -23.91
N LEU A 667 13.04 -14.14 -24.46
CA LEU A 667 13.18 -13.95 -25.90
C LEU A 667 14.32 -14.81 -26.48
N VAL A 668 15.47 -14.85 -25.80
CA VAL A 668 16.63 -15.68 -26.22
C VAL A 668 16.30 -17.17 -26.15
N GLU A 669 15.59 -17.60 -25.10
CA GLU A 669 15.15 -19.00 -24.94
C GLU A 669 14.18 -19.46 -26.02
N ALA A 670 13.34 -18.56 -26.54
CA ALA A 670 12.40 -18.82 -27.61
C ALA A 670 13.07 -18.96 -29.01
N THR A 671 14.33 -18.52 -29.19
CA THR A 671 15.04 -18.69 -30.48
C THR A 671 15.33 -20.15 -30.77
N SER A 672 15.22 -20.53 -32.04
CA SER A 672 15.61 -21.88 -32.51
C SER A 672 17.11 -22.08 -32.35
N THR A 673 17.56 -23.31 -32.02
CA THR A 673 18.98 -23.67 -31.95
C THR A 673 19.42 -24.49 -33.17
N ARG A 674 20.69 -24.27 -33.60
CA ARG A 674 21.38 -25.15 -34.59
C ARG A 674 22.11 -26.27 -33.87
#